data_feab656088446a80cdcafe64fa213637
#
_entry.id   feab656088446a80cdcafe64fa213637
#
_cell.length_a   1.000
_cell.length_b   1.000
_cell.length_c   1.000
_cell.angle_alpha   90.00
_cell.angle_beta   90.00
_cell.angle_gamma   90.00
#
_symmetry.space_group_name_H-M   'P 1'
#
loop_
_entity.id
_entity.type
_entity.pdbx_description
1 polymer ?
#
loop_
_entity_poly.entity_id
_entity_poly.type
_entity_poly.pdbx_seq_one_letter_code
_entity_poly.pdbx_strand_id
1 'polypeptide(L)'
;MGNRKAGRSKFTEYMIWAVLLLVIAVLTANIWVMQARAQSKAYDITGKELNDIQNYKKGWYKSWGGEFEESGGSLSSIVWYRVAQPSYYIVANDSRIQIAISEYDKDGKWIKYSDKYQNGSKFTRQTNTEYVHLTLSSSVWGTDIQSLFQNGLQIEFSTEQREAYQVPTIAIKDADFGRADNWKTGGYVYQTGECIIDRTKIAYQAYCIPDAGTYQVWLPGGYLKMNILELDSQNKVIAGSDLHSGQKWKKNAGTAKIALTVYTNDKRQGSYSIEEYKSLIQNYPSFGLQPYQSYQVKGRMDALTAEAFMQKMNVGWSLGNSLDSKCDKNNRGADRNLKQELNWGNPYVTKDLIDYVAQCGFNTIRIPVTWYYNTGVDEKGRLYIGQEWLARVQEVVDYALANQMYVILNSHHDQPILYAGVSETEMQQVLANSQSLWQQIATYFKDYDEHLIFEGFNEIDNVEKSWNYSALAADQMNRMNQIFVTTVRQTGGNNASRILMVPTLLDGTSADILQAFVLPQDTISNRLIVQVHFYTKKYNQDIESDFAQLEAFSDRIGAPVVIGEFGTTSSYPAAGIRARQASNYVARAAEHGMKCIWWDNNSDYGVINRRNFAESDTAMLQALMDGARGVAYQSVNAVVLNQQSQYENKMPNLSSGVLENAYWGTITATIPWQQTSVSQCMLSLTATGEASDIWLQRILFYNASGQYLSGKELQKKDIIVEVPQGTAQIKISLNSPGRNISWGDYGTYLTTGQLAISVSGTDASQLQAVSVLVK
;
A
#
# COMPACT_ATOMS: atom_id res chain seq x y z
N MET A 1 47.76 -82.84 -18.93
CA MET A 1 47.17 -81.49 -19.12
C MET A 1 46.68 -80.95 -17.73
N GLY A 2 47.53 -80.30 -17.05
CA GLY A 2 47.22 -79.70 -15.70
C GLY A 2 48.40 -78.86 -15.31
N ASN A 3 48.25 -77.67 -14.89
CA ASN A 3 49.18 -76.64 -14.35
C ASN A 3 49.52 -75.47 -15.28
N ARG A 4 48.50 -74.71 -15.69
CA ARG A 4 48.72 -73.36 -16.20
C ARG A 4 47.66 -72.30 -15.70
N LYS A 5 46.80 -72.58 -14.73
CA LYS A 5 45.76 -71.64 -14.25
C LYS A 5 46.06 -71.01 -12.90
N ALA A 6 47.01 -71.44 -12.08
CA ALA A 6 47.26 -70.90 -10.76
C ALA A 6 48.21 -69.67 -10.72
N GLY A 7 49.02 -69.45 -11.75
CA GLY A 7 49.98 -68.34 -11.77
C GLY A 7 49.38 -66.96 -12.19
N ARG A 8 48.28 -66.96 -12.93
CA ARG A 8 47.63 -65.67 -13.39
C ARG A 8 46.78 -65.01 -12.33
N SER A 9 46.27 -65.75 -11.37
CA SER A 9 45.43 -65.17 -10.30
C SER A 9 46.24 -64.31 -9.28
N LYS A 10 47.38 -64.85 -8.85
CA LYS A 10 48.26 -64.15 -7.90
C LYS A 10 48.92 -62.87 -8.47
N PHE A 11 49.31 -62.92 -9.74
CA PHE A 11 49.89 -61.76 -10.42
C PHE A 11 48.89 -60.64 -10.62
N THR A 12 47.65 -60.96 -10.90
CA THR A 12 46.56 -60.00 -11.03
C THR A 12 46.20 -59.37 -9.65
N GLU A 13 46.19 -60.16 -8.59
CA GLU A 13 46.01 -59.67 -7.21
C GLU A 13 47.15 -58.73 -6.80
N TYR A 14 48.39 -59.10 -7.06
CA TYR A 14 49.55 -58.24 -6.76
C TYR A 14 49.53 -56.93 -7.55
N MET A 15 49.12 -56.97 -8.82
CA MET A 15 48.94 -55.79 -9.63
C MET A 15 47.81 -54.87 -9.10
N ILE A 16 46.68 -55.45 -8.65
CA ILE A 16 45.59 -54.68 -8.05
C ILE A 16 46.07 -54.04 -6.73
N TRP A 17 46.77 -54.75 -5.87
CA TRP A 17 47.30 -54.19 -4.64
C TRP A 17 48.38 -53.13 -4.90
N ALA A 18 49.26 -53.30 -5.86
CA ALA A 18 50.24 -52.32 -6.27
C ALA A 18 49.60 -51.03 -6.83
N VAL A 19 48.54 -51.16 -7.64
CA VAL A 19 47.76 -50.03 -8.15
C VAL A 19 46.98 -49.31 -7.02
N LEU A 20 46.43 -50.09 -6.08
CA LEU A 20 45.73 -49.54 -4.92
C LEU A 20 46.68 -48.77 -4.01
N LEU A 21 47.87 -49.29 -3.75
CA LEU A 21 48.90 -48.61 -2.98
C LEU A 21 49.45 -47.37 -3.68
N LEU A 22 49.57 -47.41 -5.02
CA LEU A 22 49.97 -46.25 -5.81
C LEU A 22 48.87 -45.15 -5.79
N VAL A 23 47.62 -45.55 -5.91
CA VAL A 23 46.47 -44.62 -5.79
C VAL A 23 46.39 -44.02 -4.42
N ILE A 24 46.58 -44.82 -3.38
CA ILE A 24 46.62 -44.31 -1.98
C ILE A 24 47.82 -43.38 -1.79
N ALA A 25 49.00 -43.70 -2.32
CA ALA A 25 50.18 -42.85 -2.24
C ALA A 25 50.02 -41.55 -3.00
N VAL A 26 49.35 -41.57 -4.19
CA VAL A 26 49.03 -40.39 -4.98
C VAL A 26 47.93 -39.53 -4.28
N LEU A 27 46.95 -40.18 -3.69
CA LEU A 27 45.90 -39.46 -2.89
C LEU A 27 46.51 -38.83 -1.65
N THR A 28 47.37 -39.53 -0.90
CA THR A 28 48.06 -38.98 0.28
C THR A 28 49.05 -37.86 -0.11
N ALA A 29 49.79 -38.03 -1.21
CA ALA A 29 50.67 -36.97 -1.71
C ALA A 29 49.90 -35.75 -2.21
N ASN A 30 48.73 -35.93 -2.87
CA ASN A 30 47.89 -34.83 -3.29
C ASN A 30 47.24 -34.12 -2.06
N ILE A 31 46.84 -34.87 -1.01
CA ILE A 31 46.38 -34.32 0.23
C ILE A 31 47.51 -33.52 0.92
N TRP A 32 48.73 -34.02 0.93
CA TRP A 32 49.90 -33.33 1.49
C TRP A 32 50.26 -32.06 0.71
N VAL A 33 50.21 -32.11 -0.65
CA VAL A 33 50.44 -30.96 -1.52
C VAL A 33 49.30 -29.94 -1.40
N MET A 34 48.04 -30.36 -1.20
CA MET A 34 46.93 -29.45 -0.89
C MET A 34 47.09 -28.81 0.48
N GLN A 35 47.47 -29.54 1.50
CA GLN A 35 47.76 -29.02 2.84
C GLN A 35 48.94 -28.02 2.82
N ALA A 36 50.03 -28.36 2.15
CA ALA A 36 51.21 -27.48 2.01
C ALA A 36 50.91 -26.21 1.19
N ARG A 37 50.05 -26.27 0.17
CA ARG A 37 49.57 -25.12 -0.59
C ARG A 37 48.58 -24.28 0.21
N ALA A 38 47.77 -24.86 1.09
CA ALA A 38 46.86 -24.13 1.96
C ALA A 38 47.63 -23.33 3.02
N GLN A 39 48.68 -23.91 3.61
CA GLN A 39 49.56 -23.19 4.58
C GLN A 39 50.27 -21.98 4.01
N SER A 40 50.53 -21.93 2.67
CA SER A 40 51.13 -20.76 2.04
C SER A 40 50.22 -19.53 1.96
N LYS A 41 48.90 -19.68 2.27
CA LYS A 41 47.88 -18.63 2.31
C LYS A 41 47.16 -18.58 3.65
N ALA A 42 47.92 -18.62 4.74
CA ALA A 42 47.29 -18.41 6.06
C ALA A 42 47.06 -16.91 6.27
N TYR A 43 45.84 -16.56 6.67
CA TYR A 43 45.42 -15.20 7.03
C TYR A 43 45.64 -14.97 8.53
N ASP A 44 45.84 -13.72 8.93
CA ASP A 44 45.78 -13.38 10.35
C ASP A 44 44.38 -13.51 10.89
N ILE A 45 44.18 -14.12 12.04
CA ILE A 45 42.84 -14.32 12.64
C ILE A 45 42.15 -13.00 12.98
N THR A 46 42.91 -11.91 13.10
CA THR A 46 42.38 -10.54 13.32
C THR A 46 42.10 -9.79 11.98
N GLY A 47 42.36 -10.44 10.84
CA GLY A 47 42.19 -9.85 9.52
C GLY A 47 40.73 -9.85 9.02
N LYS A 48 40.49 -8.96 8.02
CA LYS A 48 39.19 -8.83 7.34
C LYS A 48 38.73 -10.10 6.62
N GLU A 49 39.66 -10.96 6.25
CA GLU A 49 39.43 -12.24 5.58
C GLU A 49 38.59 -13.20 6.41
N LEU A 50 38.49 -12.97 7.71
CA LEU A 50 37.63 -13.70 8.63
C LEU A 50 36.13 -13.58 8.27
N ASN A 51 35.73 -12.46 7.67
CA ASN A 51 34.36 -12.16 7.32
C ASN A 51 34.08 -12.38 5.82
N ASP A 52 35.01 -12.96 5.07
CA ASP A 52 34.80 -13.33 3.66
C ASP A 52 34.16 -14.72 3.57
N ILE A 53 32.90 -14.80 3.14
CA ILE A 53 32.16 -16.07 2.99
C ILE A 53 32.85 -17.06 2.04
N GLN A 54 33.66 -16.59 1.09
CA GLN A 54 34.40 -17.45 0.17
C GLN A 54 35.44 -18.30 0.89
N ASN A 55 35.84 -17.92 2.10
CA ASN A 55 36.74 -18.65 2.94
C ASN A 55 36.07 -19.78 3.73
N TYR A 56 34.77 -20.01 3.52
CA TYR A 56 33.99 -21.01 4.25
C TYR A 56 33.28 -21.99 3.31
N LYS A 57 33.08 -23.23 3.81
CA LYS A 57 32.35 -24.30 3.14
C LYS A 57 31.38 -24.96 4.15
N LYS A 58 30.27 -25.50 3.64
CA LYS A 58 29.35 -26.29 4.49
C LYS A 58 30.05 -27.53 5.03
N GLY A 59 30.06 -27.68 6.37
CA GLY A 59 30.69 -28.77 7.04
C GLY A 59 31.23 -28.38 8.41
N TRP A 60 31.89 -29.30 9.07
CA TRP A 60 32.48 -29.14 10.38
C TRP A 60 33.82 -29.86 10.48
N TYR A 61 34.68 -29.46 11.45
CA TYR A 61 35.87 -30.19 11.78
C TYR A 61 35.55 -31.15 12.96
N LYS A 62 35.95 -32.43 12.80
CA LYS A 62 35.73 -33.43 13.84
C LYS A 62 36.46 -33.07 15.13
N SER A 63 35.82 -33.27 16.27
CA SER A 63 36.40 -33.02 17.57
C SER A 63 37.54 -33.97 17.95
N TRP A 64 37.70 -35.06 17.20
CA TRP A 64 38.80 -36.02 17.30
C TRP A 64 39.54 -36.11 15.95
N GLY A 65 40.74 -35.60 15.92
CA GLY A 65 41.62 -35.68 14.74
C GLY A 65 41.56 -34.53 13.78
N GLY A 66 40.60 -33.58 13.92
CA GLY A 66 40.56 -32.34 13.15
C GLY A 66 40.24 -32.49 11.66
N GLU A 67 39.71 -33.65 11.23
CA GLU A 67 39.31 -33.89 9.84
C GLU A 67 38.03 -33.11 9.48
N PHE A 68 38.00 -32.58 8.28
CA PHE A 68 36.80 -31.91 7.76
C PHE A 68 35.76 -32.91 7.28
N GLU A 69 34.51 -32.73 7.68
CA GLU A 69 33.35 -33.50 7.24
C GLU A 69 32.26 -32.59 6.70
N GLU A 70 31.79 -32.85 5.48
CA GLU A 70 30.67 -32.10 4.88
C GLU A 70 29.36 -32.48 5.58
N SER A 71 28.67 -31.47 6.14
CA SER A 71 27.34 -31.63 6.75
C SER A 71 26.49 -30.35 6.65
N GLY A 72 25.16 -30.50 6.75
CA GLY A 72 24.20 -29.48 6.34
C GLY A 72 23.97 -28.28 7.26
N GLY A 73 24.54 -28.19 8.44
CA GLY A 73 24.12 -27.20 9.44
C GLY A 73 25.17 -26.15 9.86
N SER A 74 26.42 -26.32 9.50
CA SER A 74 27.53 -25.46 9.90
C SER A 74 28.35 -24.97 8.72
N LEU A 75 29.07 -23.88 8.87
CA LEU A 75 30.08 -23.41 7.92
C LEU A 75 31.45 -23.47 8.57
N SER A 76 32.41 -24.12 7.89
CA SER A 76 33.79 -24.18 8.37
C SER A 76 34.73 -23.48 7.41
N SER A 77 35.76 -22.82 7.97
CA SER A 77 36.80 -22.17 7.19
C SER A 77 37.58 -23.22 6.38
N ILE A 78 37.77 -22.94 5.09
CA ILE A 78 38.62 -23.74 4.19
C ILE A 78 40.04 -23.17 4.08
N VAL A 79 40.27 -22.05 4.76
CA VAL A 79 41.57 -21.36 4.86
C VAL A 79 42.09 -21.47 6.29
N TRP A 80 43.40 -21.37 6.44
CA TRP A 80 44.07 -21.34 7.73
C TRP A 80 44.09 -19.91 8.29
N TYR A 81 43.80 -19.79 9.60
CA TYR A 81 44.01 -18.53 10.31
C TYR A 81 45.17 -18.69 11.28
N ARG A 82 46.16 -17.77 11.19
CA ARG A 82 47.29 -17.75 12.09
C ARG A 82 46.90 -17.07 13.40
N VAL A 83 47.29 -17.66 14.53
CA VAL A 83 47.07 -17.14 15.87
C VAL A 83 48.39 -16.73 16.50
N ALA A 84 48.73 -15.43 16.36
CA ALA A 84 49.98 -14.87 16.85
C ALA A 84 50.00 -14.68 18.39
N GLN A 85 48.85 -14.31 18.98
CA GLN A 85 48.73 -14.01 20.39
C GLN A 85 48.33 -15.20 21.21
N PRO A 86 48.65 -15.25 22.55
CA PRO A 86 48.23 -16.35 23.44
C PRO A 86 46.75 -16.46 23.62
N SER A 87 46.00 -15.38 23.52
CA SER A 87 44.54 -15.38 23.63
C SER A 87 43.88 -14.24 22.87
N TYR A 88 42.62 -14.44 22.51
CA TYR A 88 41.74 -13.49 21.85
C TYR A 88 40.35 -13.48 22.48
N TYR A 89 39.71 -12.33 22.46
CA TYR A 89 38.30 -12.20 22.74
C TYR A 89 37.52 -12.30 21.45
N ILE A 90 36.46 -13.09 21.43
CA ILE A 90 35.62 -13.29 20.25
C ILE A 90 34.49 -12.29 20.32
N VAL A 91 34.36 -11.49 19.27
CA VAL A 91 33.25 -10.53 19.09
C VAL A 91 32.46 -10.96 17.86
N ALA A 92 31.19 -11.18 18.03
CA ALA A 92 30.25 -11.44 16.93
C ALA A 92 29.04 -10.50 17.06
N ASN A 93 28.63 -9.90 15.97
CA ASN A 93 27.47 -9.00 15.97
C ASN A 93 26.12 -9.76 15.91
N ASP A 94 26.15 -11.08 16.03
CA ASP A 94 24.97 -11.95 16.16
C ASP A 94 25.18 -12.95 17.28
N SER A 95 24.38 -12.85 18.34
CA SER A 95 24.46 -13.68 19.53
C SER A 95 24.09 -15.15 19.31
N ARG A 96 23.45 -15.47 18.19
CA ARG A 96 23.13 -16.88 17.82
C ARG A 96 24.37 -17.65 17.38
N ILE A 97 25.44 -16.96 17.00
CA ILE A 97 26.64 -17.59 16.47
C ILE A 97 27.40 -18.29 17.59
N GLN A 98 27.71 -19.55 17.34
CA GLN A 98 28.62 -20.36 18.13
C GLN A 98 29.83 -20.72 17.27
N ILE A 99 31.02 -20.57 17.80
CA ILE A 99 32.27 -20.83 17.11
C ILE A 99 32.96 -21.99 17.78
N ALA A 100 33.28 -23.00 16.98
CA ALA A 100 34.21 -24.04 17.39
C ALA A 100 35.56 -23.82 16.72
N ILE A 101 36.63 -24.08 17.42
CA ILE A 101 38.00 -23.81 16.98
C ILE A 101 38.77 -25.12 16.99
N SER A 102 39.31 -25.50 15.83
CA SER A 102 40.27 -26.61 15.69
C SER A 102 41.66 -26.04 15.60
N GLU A 103 42.54 -26.43 16.52
CA GLU A 103 43.90 -25.96 16.69
C GLU A 103 44.92 -26.88 16.03
N TYR A 104 45.94 -26.35 15.37
CA TYR A 104 46.99 -27.09 14.68
C TYR A 104 48.35 -26.46 14.94
N ASP A 105 49.41 -27.31 14.99
CA ASP A 105 50.78 -26.83 15.08
C ASP A 105 51.33 -26.23 13.75
N LYS A 106 52.58 -25.81 13.79
CA LYS A 106 53.27 -25.23 12.63
C LYS A 106 53.35 -26.16 11.40
N ASP A 107 53.30 -27.46 11.62
CA ASP A 107 53.40 -28.53 10.62
C ASP A 107 51.99 -28.98 10.14
N GLY A 108 50.92 -28.35 10.64
CA GLY A 108 49.51 -28.65 10.28
C GLY A 108 48.95 -29.88 10.98
N LYS A 109 49.64 -30.35 12.04
CA LYS A 109 49.16 -31.45 12.87
C LYS A 109 48.14 -30.96 13.85
N TRP A 110 46.97 -31.67 13.92
CA TRP A 110 45.91 -31.35 14.86
C TRP A 110 46.33 -31.45 16.33
N ILE A 111 45.98 -30.47 17.13
CA ILE A 111 46.29 -30.38 18.54
C ILE A 111 45.03 -30.59 19.40
N LYS A 112 44.00 -29.75 19.14
CA LYS A 112 42.83 -29.71 20.02
C LYS A 112 41.62 -29.17 19.24
N TYR A 113 40.44 -29.53 19.71
CA TYR A 113 39.16 -28.96 19.36
C TYR A 113 38.52 -28.32 20.58
N SER A 114 37.99 -27.12 20.41
CA SER A 114 37.23 -26.40 21.42
C SER A 114 35.99 -25.85 20.84
N ASP A 115 34.82 -26.07 21.45
CA ASP A 115 33.53 -25.66 20.89
C ASP A 115 32.81 -24.63 21.79
N LYS A 116 31.74 -24.08 21.24
CA LYS A 116 30.77 -23.21 21.93
C LYS A 116 31.31 -21.86 22.40
N TYR A 117 32.30 -21.33 21.74
CA TYR A 117 32.62 -19.91 21.92
C TYR A 117 31.48 -19.05 21.37
N GLN A 118 31.10 -18.04 22.12
CA GLN A 118 30.07 -17.06 21.77
C GLN A 118 30.66 -15.65 21.84
N ASN A 119 29.86 -14.66 21.47
CA ASN A 119 30.22 -13.26 21.65
C ASN A 119 30.67 -13.00 23.10
N GLY A 120 31.81 -12.33 23.26
CA GLY A 120 32.44 -12.06 24.54
C GLY A 120 33.30 -13.20 25.11
N SER A 121 33.30 -14.40 24.52
CA SER A 121 34.12 -15.53 24.98
C SER A 121 35.61 -15.26 24.76
N LYS A 122 36.45 -15.77 25.70
CA LYS A 122 37.91 -15.71 25.55
C LYS A 122 38.42 -17.05 25.00
N PHE A 123 39.04 -17.01 23.82
CA PHE A 123 39.82 -18.13 23.28
C PHE A 123 41.26 -18.01 23.76
N THR A 124 41.81 -19.08 24.31
CA THR A 124 43.25 -19.20 24.69
C THR A 124 43.82 -20.39 23.95
N ARG A 125 44.80 -20.15 23.07
CA ARG A 125 45.46 -21.18 22.27
C ARG A 125 46.32 -22.11 23.12
N GLN A 126 46.53 -23.34 22.66
CA GLN A 126 47.53 -24.23 23.21
C GLN A 126 48.95 -23.74 22.90
N THR A 127 49.94 -24.14 23.68
CA THR A 127 51.31 -23.64 23.59
C THR A 127 51.94 -23.78 22.18
N ASN A 128 51.57 -24.86 21.47
CA ASN A 128 52.14 -25.18 20.16
C ASN A 128 51.19 -24.81 19.00
N THR A 129 50.06 -24.16 19.25
CA THR A 129 49.13 -23.76 18.19
C THR A 129 49.70 -22.62 17.38
N GLU A 130 49.83 -22.81 16.08
CA GLU A 130 50.19 -21.80 15.10
C GLU A 130 49.00 -21.41 14.25
N TYR A 131 48.15 -22.40 13.91
CA TYR A 131 47.01 -22.20 13.02
C TYR A 131 45.72 -22.74 13.63
N VAL A 132 44.60 -22.15 13.16
CA VAL A 132 43.26 -22.64 13.53
C VAL A 132 42.35 -22.71 12.29
N HIS A 133 41.39 -23.62 12.35
CA HIS A 133 40.18 -23.58 11.55
C HIS A 133 38.97 -23.27 12.41
N LEU A 134 38.02 -22.55 11.87
CA LEU A 134 36.80 -22.14 12.52
C LEU A 134 35.60 -22.91 11.98
N THR A 135 34.74 -23.38 12.87
CA THR A 135 33.43 -23.91 12.51
C THR A 135 32.37 -23.02 13.13
N LEU A 136 31.52 -22.45 12.31
CA LEU A 136 30.43 -21.57 12.71
C LEU A 136 29.13 -22.34 12.71
N SER A 137 28.41 -22.30 13.81
CA SER A 137 27.09 -22.89 13.99
C SER A 137 26.15 -21.90 14.66
N SER A 138 24.87 -22.22 14.74
CA SER A 138 23.90 -21.40 15.45
C SER A 138 23.37 -22.12 16.69
N SER A 139 23.19 -21.37 17.77
CA SER A 139 22.47 -21.83 18.95
C SER A 139 20.97 -22.00 18.72
N VAL A 140 20.43 -21.48 17.59
CA VAL A 140 19.02 -21.58 17.22
C VAL A 140 18.85 -22.51 16.02
N TRP A 141 18.05 -23.54 16.21
CA TRP A 141 17.77 -24.54 15.18
C TRP A 141 17.15 -23.89 13.91
N GLY A 142 17.57 -24.33 12.72
CA GLY A 142 17.08 -23.82 11.45
C GLY A 142 17.73 -22.52 10.97
N THR A 143 18.71 -21.96 11.68
CA THR A 143 19.45 -20.79 11.23
C THR A 143 20.42 -21.14 10.10
N ASP A 144 20.29 -20.50 8.95
CA ASP A 144 21.25 -20.61 7.85
C ASP A 144 22.42 -19.64 8.05
N ILE A 145 23.58 -20.16 8.46
CA ILE A 145 24.79 -19.37 8.70
C ILE A 145 25.28 -18.67 7.43
N GLN A 146 25.13 -19.30 6.27
CA GLN A 146 25.53 -18.70 5.00
C GLN A 146 24.70 -17.41 4.72
N SER A 147 23.42 -17.48 5.00
CA SER A 147 22.53 -16.34 4.92
C SER A 147 22.95 -15.23 5.89
N LEU A 148 23.42 -15.55 7.09
CA LEU A 148 23.89 -14.54 8.03
C LEU A 148 25.11 -13.76 7.51
N PHE A 149 26.08 -14.41 6.87
CA PHE A 149 27.20 -13.72 6.21
C PHE A 149 26.74 -12.78 5.11
N GLN A 150 25.84 -13.26 4.25
CA GLN A 150 25.24 -12.41 3.22
C GLN A 150 24.47 -11.23 3.85
N ASN A 151 24.04 -11.37 5.07
CA ASN A 151 23.28 -10.39 5.84
C ASN A 151 24.14 -9.46 6.72
N GLY A 152 25.48 -9.51 6.56
CA GLY A 152 26.39 -8.64 7.27
C GLY A 152 26.85 -9.17 8.63
N LEU A 153 26.82 -10.51 8.85
CA LEU A 153 27.48 -11.12 9.99
C LEU A 153 28.96 -10.73 9.99
N GLN A 154 29.42 -10.23 11.12
CA GLN A 154 30.82 -9.94 11.36
C GLN A 154 31.31 -10.66 12.60
N ILE A 155 32.48 -11.28 12.48
CA ILE A 155 33.19 -11.95 13.54
C ILE A 155 34.57 -11.28 13.64
N GLU A 156 35.01 -11.02 14.85
CA GLU A 156 36.31 -10.41 15.15
C GLU A 156 36.97 -11.20 16.27
N PHE A 157 38.30 -11.41 16.17
CA PHE A 157 39.15 -11.89 17.23
C PHE A 157 40.01 -10.72 17.72
N SER A 158 39.67 -10.16 18.88
CA SER A 158 40.32 -9.00 19.45
C SER A 158 41.31 -9.39 20.56
N THR A 159 42.47 -8.76 20.62
CA THR A 159 43.43 -8.93 21.71
C THR A 159 42.99 -8.21 22.98
N GLU A 160 42.09 -7.25 22.88
CA GLU A 160 41.53 -6.50 23.99
C GLU A 160 40.10 -6.96 24.27
N GLN A 161 39.76 -7.05 25.56
CA GLN A 161 38.38 -7.27 25.95
C GLN A 161 37.60 -6.01 25.60
N ARG A 162 36.89 -6.04 24.49
CA ARG A 162 35.90 -5.00 24.21
C ARG A 162 34.67 -5.28 25.09
N GLU A 163 34.16 -4.25 25.73
CA GLU A 163 32.82 -4.32 26.29
C GLU A 163 31.86 -4.77 25.19
N ALA A 164 30.99 -5.72 25.50
CA ALA A 164 29.93 -6.13 24.58
C ALA A 164 29.21 -4.86 24.10
N TYR A 165 28.94 -4.77 22.79
CA TYR A 165 28.25 -3.61 22.20
C TYR A 165 27.00 -3.31 23.03
N GLN A 166 27.09 -2.28 23.85
CA GLN A 166 25.97 -1.84 24.67
C GLN A 166 25.04 -1.05 23.75
N VAL A 167 23.83 -1.61 23.49
CA VAL A 167 22.78 -0.85 22.83
C VAL A 167 22.49 0.38 23.71
N PRO A 168 22.67 1.61 23.22
CA PRO A 168 22.41 2.79 24.01
C PRO A 168 20.96 2.82 24.46
N THR A 169 20.71 3.41 25.62
CA THR A 169 19.36 3.57 26.15
C THR A 169 19.07 5.07 26.27
N ILE A 170 17.99 5.51 25.65
CA ILE A 170 17.57 6.92 25.58
C ILE A 170 16.13 7.08 26.05
N ALA A 171 15.73 8.26 26.50
CA ALA A 171 14.31 8.54 26.71
C ALA A 171 13.59 8.54 25.36
N ILE A 172 12.37 8.05 25.32
CA ILE A 172 11.62 7.96 24.03
C ILE A 172 11.39 9.33 23.38
N LYS A 173 11.26 10.37 24.20
CA LYS A 173 11.13 11.77 23.73
C LYS A 173 12.37 12.29 23.02
N ASP A 174 13.53 11.68 23.25
CA ASP A 174 14.82 12.05 22.65
C ASP A 174 15.12 11.16 21.41
N ALA A 175 14.22 10.24 21.08
CA ALA A 175 14.35 9.35 19.94
C ALA A 175 13.93 10.06 18.65
N ASP A 176 14.83 10.09 17.68
CA ASP A 176 14.53 10.56 16.32
C ASP A 176 14.31 9.36 15.39
N PHE A 177 13.06 8.92 15.32
CA PHE A 177 12.66 7.79 14.48
C PHE A 177 12.64 8.14 12.99
N GLY A 178 12.47 9.42 12.63
CA GLY A 178 12.48 9.91 11.25
C GLY A 178 13.88 9.97 10.62
N ARG A 179 14.95 9.79 11.41
CA ARG A 179 16.31 9.77 10.90
C ARG A 179 16.75 8.37 10.50
N ALA A 180 16.98 8.17 9.21
CA ALA A 180 17.31 6.86 8.64
C ALA A 180 18.58 6.22 9.25
N ASP A 181 19.57 7.02 9.63
CA ASP A 181 20.83 6.54 10.22
C ASP A 181 20.66 5.98 11.64
N ASN A 182 19.53 6.24 12.30
CA ASN A 182 19.20 5.66 13.60
C ASN A 182 18.64 4.22 13.50
N TRP A 183 18.49 3.71 12.29
CA TRP A 183 18.04 2.36 12.00
C TRP A 183 19.14 1.54 11.35
N LYS A 184 19.26 0.28 11.74
CA LYS A 184 20.20 -0.67 11.16
C LYS A 184 19.50 -1.94 10.69
N THR A 185 20.12 -2.66 9.78
CA THR A 185 19.66 -3.99 9.38
C THR A 185 19.61 -4.93 10.59
N GLY A 186 18.46 -5.52 10.85
CA GLY A 186 18.29 -6.47 11.95
C GLY A 186 16.91 -6.40 12.61
N GLY A 187 16.72 -7.24 13.60
CA GLY A 187 15.51 -7.29 14.42
C GLY A 187 15.79 -7.75 15.83
N TYR A 188 15.06 -7.24 16.80
CA TYR A 188 15.15 -7.71 18.17
C TYR A 188 14.41 -9.03 18.35
N VAL A 189 15.04 -9.98 19.03
CA VAL A 189 14.54 -11.34 19.23
C VAL A 189 13.75 -11.44 20.53
N TYR A 190 12.54 -12.00 20.44
CA TYR A 190 11.64 -12.12 21.60
C TYR A 190 12.27 -12.93 22.77
N GLN A 191 13.06 -13.97 22.48
CA GLN A 191 13.63 -14.84 23.50
C GLN A 191 14.75 -14.18 24.32
N THR A 192 15.50 -13.26 23.70
CA THR A 192 16.72 -12.70 24.33
C THR A 192 16.66 -11.17 24.48
N GLY A 193 15.81 -10.48 23.73
CA GLY A 193 15.81 -9.03 23.65
C GLY A 193 17.00 -8.43 22.87
N GLU A 194 17.87 -9.27 22.31
CA GLU A 194 19.04 -8.84 21.56
C GLU A 194 18.72 -8.58 20.08
N CYS A 195 19.40 -7.60 19.48
CA CYS A 195 19.28 -7.35 18.06
C CYS A 195 20.17 -8.30 17.25
N ILE A 196 19.56 -9.04 16.35
CA ILE A 196 20.25 -9.93 15.42
C ILE A 196 20.17 -9.41 14.00
N ILE A 197 21.11 -9.83 13.15
CA ILE A 197 21.11 -9.46 11.73
C ILE A 197 19.98 -10.18 11.00
N ASP A 198 19.13 -9.40 10.33
CA ASP A 198 18.05 -9.87 9.47
C ASP A 198 17.81 -8.83 8.37
N ARG A 199 18.15 -9.16 7.10
CA ARG A 199 18.00 -8.22 5.97
C ARG A 199 16.57 -7.85 5.64
N THR A 200 15.61 -8.59 6.14
CA THR A 200 14.20 -8.33 5.93
C THR A 200 13.62 -7.34 6.92
N LYS A 201 14.43 -6.85 7.86
CA LYS A 201 14.03 -6.01 8.98
C LYS A 201 15.03 -4.89 9.24
N ILE A 202 14.52 -3.83 9.85
CA ILE A 202 15.36 -2.77 10.45
C ILE A 202 15.06 -2.66 11.93
N ALA A 203 16.08 -2.43 12.72
CA ALA A 203 15.99 -2.23 14.16
C ALA A 203 16.47 -0.82 14.53
N TYR A 204 15.76 -0.16 15.42
CA TYR A 204 16.21 1.09 16.01
C TYR A 204 17.46 0.86 16.85
N GLN A 205 18.47 1.69 16.71
CA GLN A 205 19.81 1.44 17.29
C GLN A 205 19.91 1.74 18.80
N ALA A 206 18.81 2.10 19.43
CA ALA A 206 18.76 2.36 20.88
C ALA A 206 17.54 1.66 21.50
N TYR A 207 17.67 1.27 22.78
CA TYR A 207 16.50 1.01 23.61
C TYR A 207 15.85 2.32 24.01
N CYS A 208 14.52 2.40 23.96
CA CYS A 208 13.79 3.61 24.36
C CYS A 208 13.12 3.41 25.72
N ILE A 209 13.26 4.38 26.62
CA ILE A 209 12.53 4.41 27.90
C ILE A 209 11.21 5.12 27.63
N PRO A 210 10.06 4.39 27.66
CA PRO A 210 8.76 5.00 27.39
C PRO A 210 8.22 5.73 28.63
N ASP A 211 7.61 6.88 28.41
CA ASP A 211 6.80 7.58 29.40
C ASP A 211 5.51 6.80 29.72
N ALA A 212 4.70 7.28 30.65
CA ALA A 212 3.44 6.65 31.04
C ALA A 212 2.31 6.79 30.02
N GLY A 213 2.52 7.51 28.93
CA GLY A 213 1.52 7.80 27.90
C GLY A 213 1.14 6.62 27.01
N THR A 214 0.18 6.88 26.14
CA THR A 214 -0.13 6.03 24.99
C THR A 214 0.61 6.56 23.77
N TYR A 215 1.12 5.66 22.94
CA TYR A 215 1.83 5.97 21.71
C TYR A 215 1.07 5.41 20.52
N GLN A 216 1.28 5.97 19.36
CA GLN A 216 0.72 5.50 18.10
C GLN A 216 1.85 5.20 17.13
N VAL A 217 1.72 4.08 16.41
CA VAL A 217 2.70 3.64 15.39
C VAL A 217 2.40 4.35 14.08
N TRP A 218 3.43 4.93 13.46
CA TRP A 218 3.35 5.56 12.15
C TRP A 218 4.34 4.93 11.18
N LEU A 219 3.83 4.27 10.14
CA LEU A 219 4.61 3.59 9.11
C LEU A 219 4.01 3.85 7.73
N PRO A 220 4.81 4.10 6.70
CA PRO A 220 4.31 4.31 5.35
C PRO A 220 3.67 3.05 4.80
N GLY A 221 2.45 3.19 4.27
CA GLY A 221 1.69 2.09 3.67
C GLY A 221 1.23 1.01 4.65
N GLY A 222 0.34 0.15 4.18
CA GLY A 222 -0.29 -0.88 5.02
C GLY A 222 0.48 -2.18 5.18
N TYR A 223 1.70 -2.29 4.63
CA TYR A 223 2.46 -3.55 4.66
C TYR A 223 3.46 -3.65 5.79
N LEU A 224 3.89 -2.52 6.32
CA LEU A 224 4.87 -2.50 7.38
C LEU A 224 4.23 -2.77 8.73
N LYS A 225 4.99 -3.43 9.58
CA LYS A 225 4.70 -3.61 10.99
C LYS A 225 5.86 -3.13 11.83
N MET A 226 5.53 -2.63 13.00
CA MET A 226 6.49 -2.37 14.06
C MET A 226 6.31 -3.41 15.15
N ASN A 227 7.35 -4.18 15.42
CA ASN A 227 7.43 -4.99 16.62
C ASN A 227 8.01 -4.12 17.74
N ILE A 228 7.31 -4.08 18.87
CA ILE A 228 7.73 -3.42 20.11
C ILE A 228 7.98 -4.51 21.14
N LEU A 229 9.23 -4.76 21.46
CA LEU A 229 9.59 -5.64 22.58
C LEU A 229 9.74 -4.81 23.85
N GLU A 230 9.06 -5.24 24.90
CA GLU A 230 9.10 -4.65 26.22
C GLU A 230 10.07 -5.43 27.12
N LEU A 231 11.02 -4.72 27.72
CA LEU A 231 12.03 -5.29 28.59
C LEU A 231 11.92 -4.69 29.99
N ASP A 232 12.17 -5.52 31.00
CA ASP A 232 12.32 -5.07 32.38
C ASP A 232 13.69 -4.40 32.63
N SER A 233 13.96 -4.01 33.86
CA SER A 233 15.22 -3.38 34.27
C SER A 233 16.45 -4.30 34.15
N GLN A 234 16.24 -5.61 34.06
CA GLN A 234 17.28 -6.65 33.92
C GLN A 234 17.45 -7.10 32.45
N ASN A 235 16.83 -6.40 31.49
CA ASN A 235 16.82 -6.73 30.06
C ASN A 235 16.04 -8.00 29.68
N LYS A 236 15.24 -8.54 30.58
CA LYS A 236 14.37 -9.67 30.27
C LYS A 236 13.15 -9.19 29.51
N VAL A 237 12.82 -9.85 28.40
CA VAL A 237 11.60 -9.56 27.64
C VAL A 237 10.37 -9.99 28.45
N ILE A 238 9.43 -9.07 28.61
CA ILE A 238 8.18 -9.27 29.35
C ILE A 238 6.96 -9.30 28.44
N ALA A 239 7.03 -8.62 27.30
CA ALA A 239 5.96 -8.59 26.31
C ALA A 239 6.50 -8.27 24.92
N GLY A 240 5.69 -8.51 23.88
CA GLY A 240 5.94 -8.09 22.52
C GLY A 240 4.64 -7.84 21.78
N SER A 241 4.61 -6.77 21.00
CA SER A 241 3.45 -6.35 20.22
C SER A 241 3.85 -6.10 18.77
N ASP A 242 3.11 -6.67 17.82
CA ASP A 242 3.24 -6.42 16.39
C ASP A 242 2.13 -5.48 15.93
N LEU A 243 2.48 -4.25 15.61
CA LEU A 243 1.52 -3.19 15.33
C LEU A 243 1.65 -2.66 13.90
N HIS A 244 0.53 -2.36 13.30
CA HIS A 244 0.43 -1.62 12.03
C HIS A 244 0.39 -0.11 12.28
N SER A 245 0.59 0.65 11.20
CA SER A 245 0.40 2.09 11.24
C SER A 245 -1.00 2.45 11.76
N GLY A 246 -1.09 3.48 12.57
CA GLY A 246 -2.33 3.91 13.22
C GLY A 246 -2.65 3.19 14.53
N GLN A 247 -2.12 2.01 14.79
CA GLN A 247 -2.42 1.27 16.02
C GLN A 247 -1.71 1.88 17.23
N LYS A 248 -2.38 1.80 18.37
CA LYS A 248 -1.94 2.38 19.65
C LYS A 248 -1.19 1.34 20.48
N TRP A 249 -0.17 1.81 21.16
CA TRP A 249 0.57 1.01 22.14
C TRP A 249 0.67 1.76 23.47
N LYS A 250 0.53 1.00 24.55
CA LYS A 250 0.74 1.48 25.91
C LYS A 250 1.57 0.45 26.64
N LYS A 251 2.60 0.88 27.36
CA LYS A 251 3.50 -0.02 28.09
C LYS A 251 2.79 -0.84 29.15
N ASN A 252 3.22 -2.08 29.29
CA ASN A 252 2.81 -2.96 30.38
C ASN A 252 3.46 -2.56 31.73
N ALA A 253 2.86 -3.02 32.81
CA ALA A 253 3.47 -2.90 34.14
C ALA A 253 4.83 -3.64 34.15
N GLY A 254 5.84 -2.99 34.70
CA GLY A 254 7.20 -3.55 34.73
C GLY A 254 8.08 -3.22 33.52
N THR A 255 7.54 -2.61 32.47
CA THR A 255 8.34 -2.17 31.32
C THR A 255 9.29 -1.05 31.72
N ALA A 256 10.58 -1.35 31.67
CA ALA A 256 11.63 -0.36 31.91
C ALA A 256 12.10 0.30 30.60
N LYS A 257 12.16 -0.48 29.51
CA LYS A 257 12.56 0.00 28.18
C LYS A 257 11.94 -0.84 27.09
N ILE A 258 11.99 -0.32 25.85
CA ILE A 258 11.48 -1.00 24.64
C ILE A 258 12.55 -1.08 23.57
N ALA A 259 12.45 -2.12 22.75
CA ALA A 259 13.24 -2.30 21.53
C ALA A 259 12.32 -2.37 20.32
N LEU A 260 12.67 -1.64 19.26
CA LEU A 260 11.81 -1.47 18.09
C LEU A 260 12.40 -2.13 16.86
N THR A 261 11.56 -2.91 16.16
CA THR A 261 11.89 -3.54 14.87
C THR A 261 10.79 -3.24 13.87
N VAL A 262 11.16 -2.82 12.66
CA VAL A 262 10.21 -2.64 11.55
C VAL A 262 10.48 -3.69 10.48
N TYR A 263 9.41 -4.29 9.95
CA TYR A 263 9.47 -5.32 8.92
C TYR A 263 8.21 -5.36 8.06
N THR A 264 8.29 -5.97 6.88
CA THR A 264 7.12 -6.23 6.03
C THR A 264 6.55 -7.62 6.28
N ASN A 265 5.24 -7.74 6.25
CA ASN A 265 4.53 -9.01 6.38
C ASN A 265 3.76 -9.38 5.09
N ASP A 266 3.90 -8.60 4.03
CA ASP A 266 3.23 -8.89 2.75
C ASP A 266 4.10 -9.75 1.85
N LYS A 267 3.70 -11.01 1.69
CA LYS A 267 4.39 -11.97 0.80
C LYS A 267 4.41 -11.54 -0.67
N ARG A 268 3.53 -10.63 -1.09
CA ARG A 268 3.44 -10.12 -2.46
C ARG A 268 4.44 -9.00 -2.75
N GLN A 269 4.87 -8.28 -1.72
CA GLN A 269 5.82 -7.17 -1.84
C GLN A 269 7.28 -7.64 -1.70
N GLY A 270 7.52 -8.86 -1.22
CA GLY A 270 8.87 -9.29 -0.86
C GLY A 270 9.41 -8.60 0.40
N SER A 271 10.70 -8.77 0.65
CA SER A 271 11.41 -8.05 1.72
C SER A 271 12.04 -6.78 1.15
N TYR A 272 11.92 -5.66 1.86
CA TYR A 272 12.63 -4.44 1.52
C TYR A 272 14.13 -4.57 1.81
N SER A 273 14.96 -3.99 0.97
CA SER A 273 16.37 -3.74 1.26
C SER A 273 16.53 -2.64 2.32
N ILE A 274 17.71 -2.52 2.91
CA ILE A 274 17.99 -1.44 3.87
C ILE A 274 17.87 -0.05 3.23
N GLU A 275 18.23 0.08 1.96
CA GLU A 275 18.14 1.32 1.20
C GLU A 275 16.68 1.72 0.95
N GLU A 276 15.80 0.76 0.67
CA GLU A 276 14.37 1.00 0.55
C GLU A 276 13.75 1.43 1.88
N TYR A 277 14.11 0.77 3.00
CA TYR A 277 13.68 1.22 4.31
C TYR A 277 14.17 2.64 4.62
N LYS A 278 15.42 2.97 4.33
CA LYS A 278 15.97 4.32 4.53
C LYS A 278 15.24 5.37 3.70
N SER A 279 14.93 5.05 2.45
CA SER A 279 14.13 5.92 1.59
C SER A 279 12.72 6.15 2.14
N LEU A 280 12.06 5.09 2.64
CA LEU A 280 10.76 5.21 3.28
C LEU A 280 10.80 6.11 4.52
N ILE A 281 11.82 5.95 5.38
CA ILE A 281 12.00 6.78 6.58
C ILE A 281 12.19 8.25 6.20
N GLN A 282 13.07 8.54 5.23
CA GLN A 282 13.37 9.91 4.80
C GLN A 282 12.16 10.63 4.20
N ASN A 283 11.29 9.89 3.53
CA ASN A 283 10.10 10.42 2.87
C ASN A 283 8.84 10.40 3.76
N TYR A 284 8.95 9.98 5.02
CA TYR A 284 7.81 9.85 5.93
C TYR A 284 8.12 10.49 7.28
N PRO A 285 7.87 11.81 7.44
CA PRO A 285 8.28 12.58 8.63
C PRO A 285 7.77 12.04 9.96
N SER A 286 6.60 11.39 9.95
CA SER A 286 6.00 10.80 11.16
C SER A 286 6.49 9.38 11.47
N PHE A 287 7.45 8.82 10.70
CA PHE A 287 7.91 7.44 10.85
C PHE A 287 8.28 7.11 12.30
N GLY A 288 7.75 5.98 12.80
CA GLY A 288 8.13 5.44 14.08
C GLY A 288 6.99 5.42 15.11
N LEU A 289 7.30 5.71 16.35
CA LEU A 289 6.39 5.67 17.50
C LEU A 289 6.22 7.09 18.04
N GLN A 290 5.03 7.66 17.90
CA GLN A 290 4.72 9.04 18.31
C GLN A 290 3.78 9.06 19.52
N PRO A 291 3.89 10.03 20.43
CA PRO A 291 2.89 10.20 21.48
C PRO A 291 1.49 10.37 20.89
N TYR A 292 0.56 9.55 21.35
CA TYR A 292 -0.84 9.66 20.90
C TYR A 292 -1.50 10.90 21.48
N GLN A 293 -2.02 11.72 20.61
CA GLN A 293 -2.86 12.86 20.97
C GLN A 293 -4.29 12.58 20.49
N SER A 294 -5.23 12.47 21.43
CA SER A 294 -6.64 12.36 21.07
C SER A 294 -7.13 13.68 20.49
N TYR A 295 -7.99 13.62 19.46
CA TYR A 295 -8.71 14.79 18.99
C TYR A 295 -9.53 15.37 20.15
N GLN A 296 -9.44 16.69 20.32
CA GLN A 296 -10.18 17.38 21.36
C GLN A 296 -11.55 17.78 20.81
N VAL A 297 -12.56 17.01 21.20
CA VAL A 297 -13.95 17.29 20.83
C VAL A 297 -14.36 18.63 21.44
N LYS A 298 -14.89 19.56 20.64
CA LYS A 298 -15.29 20.90 21.10
C LYS A 298 -16.45 20.87 22.08
N GLY A 299 -17.27 19.82 22.07
CA GLY A 299 -18.43 19.64 22.93
C GLY A 299 -19.61 20.60 22.62
N ARG A 300 -19.39 21.58 21.78
CA ARG A 300 -20.37 22.57 21.34
C ARG A 300 -20.44 22.59 19.81
N MET A 301 -21.64 22.73 19.27
CA MET A 301 -21.91 22.85 17.86
C MET A 301 -22.27 24.28 17.49
N ASP A 302 -21.69 24.81 16.42
CA ASP A 302 -22.12 26.05 15.81
C ASP A 302 -23.37 25.82 14.94
N ALA A 303 -24.24 26.80 14.86
CA ALA A 303 -25.45 26.68 14.05
C ALA A 303 -25.10 26.72 12.57
N LEU A 304 -25.21 25.57 11.90
CA LEU A 304 -24.93 25.40 10.47
C LEU A 304 -26.15 24.79 9.78
N THR A 305 -26.79 25.54 8.87
CA THR A 305 -27.90 24.99 8.08
C THR A 305 -27.36 24.05 6.98
N ALA A 306 -28.24 23.22 6.41
CA ALA A 306 -27.89 22.35 5.29
C ALA A 306 -27.38 23.18 4.09
N GLU A 307 -28.05 24.28 3.76
CA GLU A 307 -27.64 25.18 2.67
C GLU A 307 -26.28 25.85 2.97
N ALA A 308 -26.05 26.28 4.22
CA ALA A 308 -24.77 26.89 4.61
C ALA A 308 -23.62 25.88 4.56
N PHE A 309 -23.88 24.60 4.89
CA PHE A 309 -22.90 23.53 4.67
C PHE A 309 -22.61 23.33 3.18
N MET A 310 -23.64 23.25 2.34
CA MET A 310 -23.49 23.13 0.89
C MET A 310 -22.58 24.23 0.30
N GLN A 311 -22.70 25.47 0.78
CA GLN A 311 -21.84 26.58 0.35
C GLN A 311 -20.37 26.41 0.76
N LYS A 312 -20.11 25.74 1.90
CA LYS A 312 -18.76 25.50 2.41
C LYS A 312 -18.09 24.26 1.79
N MET A 313 -18.89 23.31 1.33
CA MET A 313 -18.41 22.07 0.74
C MET A 313 -17.78 22.32 -0.64
N ASN A 314 -16.56 21.86 -0.84
CA ASN A 314 -15.96 21.67 -2.18
C ASN A 314 -16.49 20.37 -2.80
N VAL A 315 -15.72 19.75 -3.71
CA VAL A 315 -15.93 18.34 -4.04
C VAL A 315 -15.50 17.47 -2.85
N GLY A 316 -16.31 16.45 -2.50
CA GLY A 316 -15.95 15.48 -1.45
C GLY A 316 -15.16 14.30 -1.99
N TRP A 317 -14.50 13.59 -1.09
CA TRP A 317 -13.80 12.34 -1.37
C TRP A 317 -14.34 11.23 -0.46
N SER A 318 -14.62 10.04 -1.02
CA SER A 318 -15.13 8.90 -0.27
C SER A 318 -14.04 7.88 0.00
N LEU A 319 -13.90 7.47 1.27
CA LEU A 319 -12.96 6.45 1.73
C LEU A 319 -13.52 5.03 1.46
N GLY A 320 -13.87 4.74 0.20
CA GLY A 320 -14.51 3.48 -0.18
C GLY A 320 -13.59 2.26 -0.06
N ASN A 321 -14.19 1.08 0.11
CA ASN A 321 -13.49 -0.19 0.24
C ASN A 321 -12.53 -0.29 1.45
N SER A 322 -12.78 0.47 2.52
CA SER A 322 -12.04 0.39 3.77
C SER A 322 -12.94 -0.06 4.92
N LEU A 323 -13.46 0.86 5.72
CA LEU A 323 -14.34 0.52 6.85
C LEU A 323 -15.70 -0.06 6.40
N ASP A 324 -16.06 0.10 5.15
CA ASP A 324 -17.25 -0.47 4.48
C ASP A 324 -17.06 -1.91 3.99
N SER A 325 -15.83 -2.45 4.01
CA SER A 325 -15.53 -3.80 3.50
C SER A 325 -16.39 -4.88 4.17
N LYS A 326 -16.82 -5.86 3.38
CA LYS A 326 -17.61 -7.00 3.88
C LYS A 326 -16.73 -8.12 4.41
N CYS A 327 -17.16 -8.75 5.49
CA CYS A 327 -16.55 -9.94 6.05
C CYS A 327 -17.36 -11.19 5.72
N ASP A 328 -16.90 -12.36 6.13
CA ASP A 328 -17.73 -13.57 6.11
C ASP A 328 -18.92 -13.37 7.06
N LYS A 329 -20.14 -13.46 6.50
CA LYS A 329 -21.38 -13.29 7.26
C LYS A 329 -21.53 -14.28 8.43
N ASN A 330 -20.87 -15.44 8.34
CA ASN A 330 -20.86 -16.44 9.41
C ASN A 330 -19.91 -16.09 10.56
N ASN A 331 -19.08 -15.06 10.38
CA ASN A 331 -18.10 -14.60 11.36
C ASN A 331 -18.51 -13.29 12.04
N ARG A 332 -19.81 -13.05 12.22
CA ARG A 332 -20.33 -11.88 12.93
C ARG A 332 -20.07 -11.96 14.44
N GLY A 333 -19.80 -10.84 15.08
CA GLY A 333 -19.67 -10.71 16.53
C GLY A 333 -19.07 -9.36 16.93
N ALA A 334 -19.48 -8.83 18.10
CA ALA A 334 -18.92 -7.57 18.59
C ALA A 334 -17.40 -7.65 18.65
N ASP A 335 -16.72 -6.65 18.07
CA ASP A 335 -15.26 -6.51 17.98
C ASP A 335 -14.53 -7.69 17.31
N ARG A 336 -15.24 -8.55 16.59
CA ARG A 336 -14.67 -9.77 16.00
C ARG A 336 -13.90 -9.51 14.71
N ASN A 337 -14.31 -8.49 13.97
CA ASN A 337 -13.79 -8.18 12.65
C ASN A 337 -13.04 -6.84 12.61
N LEU A 338 -12.20 -6.56 13.61
CA LEU A 338 -11.43 -5.32 13.71
C LEU A 338 -10.48 -5.07 12.53
N LYS A 339 -10.15 -6.14 11.76
CA LYS A 339 -9.38 -6.06 10.52
C LYS A 339 -10.25 -5.92 9.27
N GLN A 340 -11.53 -5.60 9.42
CA GLN A 340 -12.48 -5.48 8.32
C GLN A 340 -11.97 -4.61 7.18
N GLU A 341 -11.36 -3.47 7.48
CA GLU A 341 -10.84 -2.52 6.49
C GLU A 341 -9.76 -3.10 5.54
N LEU A 342 -9.19 -4.29 5.85
CA LEU A 342 -8.22 -4.99 5.01
C LEU A 342 -8.84 -5.99 4.02
N ASN A 343 -10.11 -6.33 4.17
CA ASN A 343 -10.71 -7.47 3.48
C ASN A 343 -10.77 -7.31 1.97
N TRP A 344 -10.90 -6.09 1.47
CA TRP A 344 -10.91 -5.79 0.03
C TRP A 344 -9.55 -5.31 -0.48
N GLY A 345 -8.47 -5.59 0.28
CA GLY A 345 -7.09 -5.37 -0.13
C GLY A 345 -6.55 -3.96 0.08
N ASN A 346 -7.32 -3.08 0.72
CA ASN A 346 -6.83 -1.77 1.13
C ASN A 346 -5.97 -1.87 2.39
N PRO A 347 -5.01 -0.95 2.60
CA PRO A 347 -4.28 -0.85 3.86
C PRO A 347 -5.17 -0.32 4.98
N TYR A 348 -4.70 -0.42 6.21
CA TYR A 348 -5.30 0.34 7.32
C TYR A 348 -5.31 1.82 6.99
N VAL A 349 -6.42 2.49 7.31
CA VAL A 349 -6.54 3.95 7.18
C VAL A 349 -5.67 4.60 8.23
N THR A 350 -4.78 5.49 7.78
CA THR A 350 -3.83 6.21 8.64
C THR A 350 -4.14 7.69 8.65
N LYS A 351 -3.65 8.39 9.68
CA LYS A 351 -3.73 9.85 9.73
C LYS A 351 -3.06 10.48 8.50
N ASP A 352 -1.91 9.99 8.12
CA ASP A 352 -1.15 10.55 6.99
C ASP A 352 -1.89 10.41 5.65
N LEU A 353 -2.67 9.33 5.45
CA LEU A 353 -3.56 9.24 4.30
C LEU A 353 -4.60 10.36 4.32
N ILE A 354 -5.24 10.57 5.46
CA ILE A 354 -6.28 11.61 5.58
C ILE A 354 -5.67 13.01 5.49
N ASP A 355 -4.50 13.23 6.08
CA ASP A 355 -3.73 14.47 5.93
C ASP A 355 -3.42 14.75 4.44
N TYR A 356 -3.02 13.71 3.70
CA TYR A 356 -2.76 13.81 2.26
C TYR A 356 -4.03 14.12 1.46
N VAL A 357 -5.15 13.49 1.77
CA VAL A 357 -6.46 13.80 1.15
C VAL A 357 -6.82 15.29 1.36
N ALA A 358 -6.62 15.81 2.56
CA ALA A 358 -6.83 17.23 2.85
C ALA A 358 -5.87 18.14 2.07
N GLN A 359 -4.59 17.75 1.95
CA GLN A 359 -3.57 18.46 1.16
C GLN A 359 -3.91 18.49 -0.33
N CYS A 360 -4.56 17.45 -0.86
CA CYS A 360 -5.08 17.43 -2.23
C CYS A 360 -6.22 18.42 -2.47
N GLY A 361 -6.73 19.10 -1.43
CA GLY A 361 -7.74 20.15 -1.52
C GLY A 361 -9.17 19.71 -1.17
N PHE A 362 -9.38 18.44 -0.80
CA PHE A 362 -10.67 17.98 -0.30
C PHE A 362 -10.94 18.51 1.11
N ASN A 363 -12.06 19.20 1.28
CA ASN A 363 -12.49 19.68 2.60
C ASN A 363 -13.67 18.89 3.18
N THR A 364 -14.12 17.86 2.46
CA THR A 364 -15.22 16.97 2.87
C THR A 364 -14.82 15.54 2.56
N ILE A 365 -14.97 14.67 3.55
CA ILE A 365 -14.72 13.24 3.42
C ILE A 365 -15.98 12.46 3.81
N ARG A 366 -16.37 11.52 2.96
CA ARG A 366 -17.36 10.51 3.31
C ARG A 366 -16.62 9.26 3.80
N ILE A 367 -16.97 8.81 5.00
CA ILE A 367 -16.41 7.62 5.64
C ILE A 367 -17.50 6.54 5.66
N PRO A 368 -17.58 5.70 4.63
CA PRO A 368 -18.54 4.60 4.60
C PRO A 368 -18.13 3.53 5.62
N VAL A 369 -19.09 3.07 6.45
CA VAL A 369 -18.86 2.08 7.50
C VAL A 369 -19.89 0.98 7.44
N THR A 370 -19.45 -0.26 7.37
CA THR A 370 -20.30 -1.43 7.59
C THR A 370 -20.18 -1.86 9.05
N TRP A 371 -21.27 -1.78 9.78
CA TRP A 371 -21.33 -2.06 11.21
C TRP A 371 -21.65 -3.52 11.52
N TYR A 372 -22.47 -4.15 10.69
CA TYR A 372 -23.05 -5.47 10.89
C TYR A 372 -22.06 -6.54 11.37
N TYR A 373 -20.89 -6.61 10.78
CA TYR A 373 -19.91 -7.67 11.09
C TYR A 373 -19.27 -7.53 12.48
N ASN A 374 -19.34 -6.33 13.07
CA ASN A 374 -18.85 -6.02 14.41
C ASN A 374 -20.00 -5.79 15.41
N THR A 375 -21.19 -6.33 15.15
CA THR A 375 -22.33 -6.26 16.05
C THR A 375 -22.59 -7.58 16.75
N GLY A 376 -23.02 -7.52 18.00
CA GLY A 376 -23.57 -8.62 18.79
C GLY A 376 -25.07 -8.45 19.04
N VAL A 377 -25.65 -9.41 19.76
CA VAL A 377 -27.03 -9.35 20.25
C VAL A 377 -27.01 -9.57 21.76
N ASP A 378 -27.64 -8.69 22.52
CA ASP A 378 -27.71 -8.80 23.98
C ASP A 378 -28.73 -9.87 24.43
N GLU A 379 -28.79 -10.10 25.75
CA GLU A 379 -29.72 -11.08 26.34
C GLU A 379 -31.21 -10.79 26.07
N LYS A 380 -31.53 -9.56 25.65
CA LYS A 380 -32.90 -9.14 25.28
C LYS A 380 -33.14 -9.19 23.77
N GLY A 381 -32.17 -9.70 23.00
CA GLY A 381 -32.27 -9.76 21.54
C GLY A 381 -31.97 -8.44 20.83
N ARG A 382 -31.46 -7.42 21.51
CA ARG A 382 -31.17 -6.10 20.93
C ARG A 382 -29.78 -6.07 20.32
N LEU A 383 -29.69 -5.47 19.14
CA LEU A 383 -28.42 -5.26 18.43
C LEU A 383 -27.52 -4.30 19.25
N TYR A 384 -26.24 -4.64 19.39
CA TYR A 384 -25.23 -3.72 19.90
C TYR A 384 -23.94 -3.76 19.06
N ILE A 385 -23.24 -2.62 18.98
CA ILE A 385 -21.98 -2.45 18.27
C ILE A 385 -20.82 -2.71 19.23
N GLY A 386 -19.79 -3.40 18.77
CA GLY A 386 -18.55 -3.58 19.53
C GLY A 386 -17.84 -2.27 19.84
N GLN A 387 -17.31 -2.14 21.04
CA GLN A 387 -16.72 -0.88 21.52
C GLN A 387 -15.37 -0.58 20.83
N GLU A 388 -14.59 -1.59 20.53
CA GLU A 388 -13.31 -1.42 19.82
C GLU A 388 -13.54 -1.00 18.36
N TRP A 389 -14.61 -1.50 17.71
CA TRP A 389 -14.97 -1.05 16.37
C TRP A 389 -15.46 0.41 16.37
N LEU A 390 -16.30 0.80 17.32
CA LEU A 390 -16.68 2.21 17.50
C LEU A 390 -15.45 3.10 17.70
N ALA A 391 -14.50 2.68 18.54
CA ALA A 391 -13.27 3.41 18.78
C ALA A 391 -12.38 3.49 17.53
N ARG A 392 -12.36 2.43 16.68
CA ARG A 392 -11.62 2.48 15.40
C ARG A 392 -12.26 3.44 14.41
N VAL A 393 -13.58 3.42 14.27
CA VAL A 393 -14.30 4.39 13.43
C VAL A 393 -14.07 5.81 13.93
N GLN A 394 -14.17 6.04 15.24
CA GLN A 394 -13.86 7.33 15.87
C GLN A 394 -12.47 7.82 15.49
N GLU A 395 -11.47 6.97 15.56
CA GLU A 395 -10.10 7.31 15.24
C GLU A 395 -9.95 7.85 13.81
N VAL A 396 -10.62 7.23 12.83
CA VAL A 396 -10.60 7.70 11.43
C VAL A 396 -11.38 9.02 11.28
N VAL A 397 -12.50 9.16 11.96
CA VAL A 397 -13.25 10.43 12.02
C VAL A 397 -12.37 11.54 12.60
N ASP A 398 -11.68 11.27 13.69
CA ASP A 398 -10.79 12.23 14.37
C ASP A 398 -9.62 12.68 13.48
N TYR A 399 -9.08 11.80 12.61
CA TYR A 399 -8.05 12.19 11.64
C TYR A 399 -8.54 13.27 10.67
N ALA A 400 -9.77 13.14 10.19
CA ALA A 400 -10.36 14.09 9.26
C ALA A 400 -10.71 15.42 9.96
N LEU A 401 -11.30 15.35 11.15
CA LEU A 401 -11.64 16.54 11.93
C LEU A 401 -10.40 17.32 12.38
N ALA A 402 -9.27 16.65 12.64
CA ALA A 402 -7.99 17.30 12.92
C ALA A 402 -7.49 18.15 11.73
N ASN A 403 -7.89 17.82 10.51
CA ASN A 403 -7.67 18.59 9.30
C ASN A 403 -8.79 19.59 8.99
N GLN A 404 -9.72 19.83 9.92
CA GLN A 404 -10.87 20.72 9.75
C GLN A 404 -11.79 20.32 8.58
N MET A 405 -11.79 19.06 8.19
CA MET A 405 -12.66 18.54 7.15
C MET A 405 -14.07 18.33 7.69
N TYR A 406 -15.08 18.47 6.83
CA TYR A 406 -16.40 17.94 7.08
C TYR A 406 -16.39 16.41 6.89
N VAL A 407 -16.99 15.70 7.81
CA VAL A 407 -17.04 14.23 7.83
C VAL A 407 -18.48 13.76 7.68
N ILE A 408 -18.75 12.95 6.67
CA ILE A 408 -20.04 12.28 6.49
C ILE A 408 -19.85 10.81 6.88
N LEU A 409 -20.49 10.41 7.97
CA LEU A 409 -20.42 9.04 8.53
C LEU A 409 -21.74 8.32 8.31
N ASN A 410 -21.71 7.10 7.77
CA ASN A 410 -22.91 6.37 7.39
C ASN A 410 -23.01 4.94 7.94
N SER A 411 -24.15 4.28 7.60
CA SER A 411 -24.35 2.85 7.63
C SER A 411 -24.33 2.37 6.16
N HIS A 412 -23.30 1.57 5.78
CA HIS A 412 -23.01 1.32 4.37
C HIS A 412 -23.52 -0.04 3.90
N HIS A 413 -22.81 -1.13 4.16
CA HIS A 413 -23.22 -2.47 3.70
C HIS A 413 -23.89 -3.31 4.81
N ASP A 414 -24.87 -2.72 5.49
CA ASP A 414 -25.62 -3.36 6.56
C ASP A 414 -26.87 -4.09 6.09
N GLN A 415 -26.99 -4.40 4.78
CA GLN A 415 -28.12 -5.09 4.18
C GLN A 415 -28.51 -6.43 4.82
N PRO A 416 -27.66 -7.18 5.56
CA PRO A 416 -28.14 -8.34 6.31
C PRO A 416 -29.18 -8.01 7.40
N ILE A 417 -29.28 -6.74 7.83
CA ILE A 417 -30.21 -6.28 8.87
C ILE A 417 -31.02 -5.04 8.45
N LEU A 418 -30.65 -4.38 7.33
CA LEU A 418 -31.29 -3.18 6.80
C LEU A 418 -31.61 -3.39 5.33
N TYR A 419 -32.87 -3.57 4.99
CA TYR A 419 -33.36 -3.82 3.64
C TYR A 419 -34.84 -3.40 3.53
N ALA A 420 -35.38 -3.30 2.34
CA ALA A 420 -36.73 -2.89 2.07
C ALA A 420 -37.46 -3.90 1.16
N GLY A 421 -38.70 -3.64 0.80
CA GLY A 421 -39.50 -4.50 -0.05
C GLY A 421 -39.98 -5.79 0.63
N VAL A 422 -40.21 -5.77 1.93
CA VAL A 422 -40.52 -6.94 2.75
C VAL A 422 -41.90 -6.84 3.41
N SER A 423 -42.33 -7.93 4.05
CA SER A 423 -43.57 -7.95 4.83
C SER A 423 -43.52 -6.94 6.00
N GLU A 424 -44.67 -6.51 6.49
CA GLU A 424 -44.76 -5.55 7.61
C GLU A 424 -44.08 -6.11 8.88
N THR A 425 -44.21 -7.42 9.14
CA THR A 425 -43.55 -8.05 10.29
C THR A 425 -42.03 -7.95 10.21
N GLU A 426 -41.46 -8.21 9.04
CA GLU A 426 -39.99 -8.06 8.80
C GLU A 426 -39.58 -6.59 8.87
N MET A 427 -40.41 -5.69 8.32
CA MET A 427 -40.13 -4.25 8.36
C MET A 427 -40.05 -3.72 9.80
N GLN A 428 -40.91 -4.19 10.72
CA GLN A 428 -40.78 -3.82 12.14
C GLN A 428 -39.43 -4.22 12.72
N GLN A 429 -38.87 -5.39 12.32
CA GLN A 429 -37.54 -5.79 12.77
C GLN A 429 -36.44 -4.93 12.12
N VAL A 430 -36.58 -4.57 10.84
CA VAL A 430 -35.64 -3.65 10.16
C VAL A 430 -35.62 -2.28 10.83
N LEU A 431 -36.80 -1.74 11.16
CA LEU A 431 -36.89 -0.44 11.88
C LEU A 431 -36.27 -0.52 13.28
N ALA A 432 -36.51 -1.62 14.01
CA ALA A 432 -35.88 -1.83 15.33
C ALA A 432 -34.36 -1.92 15.23
N ASN A 433 -33.83 -2.61 14.22
CA ASN A 433 -32.40 -2.68 13.95
C ASN A 433 -31.81 -1.31 13.60
N SER A 434 -32.48 -0.55 12.72
CA SER A 434 -32.10 0.81 12.34
C SER A 434 -32.06 1.74 13.56
N GLN A 435 -33.11 1.69 14.39
CA GLN A 435 -33.16 2.47 15.61
C GLN A 435 -32.02 2.11 16.57
N SER A 436 -31.81 0.81 16.81
CA SER A 436 -30.75 0.35 17.72
C SER A 436 -29.35 0.75 17.23
N LEU A 437 -29.10 0.62 15.93
CA LEU A 437 -27.82 1.00 15.32
C LEU A 437 -27.56 2.51 15.48
N TRP A 438 -28.50 3.34 15.02
CA TRP A 438 -28.32 4.78 15.02
C TRP A 438 -28.38 5.40 16.41
N GLN A 439 -29.11 4.82 17.36
CA GLN A 439 -29.07 5.26 18.75
C GLN A 439 -27.66 5.12 19.33
N GLN A 440 -26.96 4.04 19.04
CA GLN A 440 -25.60 3.81 19.55
C GLN A 440 -24.59 4.72 18.87
N ILE A 441 -24.60 4.79 17.53
CA ILE A 441 -23.70 5.66 16.76
C ILE A 441 -23.90 7.13 17.21
N ALA A 442 -25.12 7.60 17.19
CA ALA A 442 -25.42 8.99 17.52
C ALA A 442 -25.09 9.33 18.99
N THR A 443 -25.32 8.41 19.92
CA THR A 443 -24.93 8.59 21.33
C THR A 443 -23.42 8.68 21.50
N TYR A 444 -22.67 7.81 20.78
CA TYR A 444 -21.22 7.78 20.86
C TYR A 444 -20.58 9.07 20.36
N PHE A 445 -21.10 9.65 19.29
CA PHE A 445 -20.59 10.86 18.66
C PHE A 445 -21.37 12.15 19.02
N LYS A 446 -22.21 12.13 20.04
CA LYS A 446 -23.14 13.23 20.35
C LYS A 446 -22.46 14.59 20.64
N ASP A 447 -21.22 14.56 21.14
CA ASP A 447 -20.49 15.76 21.57
C ASP A 447 -19.61 16.36 20.43
N TYR A 448 -19.57 15.70 19.25
CA TYR A 448 -18.86 16.19 18.07
C TYR A 448 -19.59 17.40 17.46
N ASP A 449 -18.83 18.35 16.93
CA ASP A 449 -19.34 19.59 16.39
C ASP A 449 -20.02 19.45 15.01
N GLU A 450 -20.30 20.58 14.35
CA GLU A 450 -20.99 20.68 13.05
C GLU A 450 -20.20 20.08 11.88
N HIS A 451 -18.91 19.78 12.05
CA HIS A 451 -18.11 19.13 11.01
C HIS A 451 -18.44 17.64 10.86
N LEU A 452 -19.09 17.01 11.85
CA LEU A 452 -19.57 15.64 11.72
C LEU A 452 -21.04 15.62 11.30
N ILE A 453 -21.34 14.99 10.18
CA ILE A 453 -22.65 14.81 9.57
C ILE A 453 -22.97 13.32 9.57
N PHE A 454 -24.22 12.95 9.84
CA PHE A 454 -24.66 11.56 9.72
C PHE A 454 -25.48 11.36 8.47
N GLU A 455 -25.14 10.30 7.73
CA GLU A 455 -25.87 9.81 6.57
C GLU A 455 -26.55 8.47 6.94
N GLY A 456 -27.87 8.42 6.83
CA GLY A 456 -28.66 7.33 7.38
C GLY A 456 -28.30 5.95 6.86
N PHE A 457 -28.25 5.80 5.57
CA PHE A 457 -28.11 4.51 4.90
C PHE A 457 -27.43 4.67 3.55
N ASN A 458 -26.91 3.55 3.02
CA ASN A 458 -26.33 3.44 1.69
C ASN A 458 -27.08 2.39 0.87
N GLU A 459 -27.59 2.77 -0.28
CA GLU A 459 -28.11 1.90 -1.33
C GLU A 459 -29.03 0.78 -0.80
N ILE A 460 -30.03 1.16 0.00
CA ILE A 460 -31.00 0.20 0.51
C ILE A 460 -31.80 -0.34 -0.66
N ASP A 461 -31.62 -1.63 -0.92
CA ASP A 461 -32.31 -2.40 -1.95
C ASP A 461 -33.44 -3.24 -1.38
N ASN A 462 -34.26 -3.77 -2.24
CA ASN A 462 -35.23 -4.79 -1.87
C ASN A 462 -34.52 -6.13 -1.54
N VAL A 463 -35.22 -6.98 -0.82
CA VAL A 463 -34.67 -8.28 -0.38
C VAL A 463 -34.24 -9.19 -1.55
N GLU A 464 -34.82 -9.01 -2.73
CA GLU A 464 -34.47 -9.74 -3.95
C GLU A 464 -33.21 -9.22 -4.63
N LYS A 465 -32.68 -8.09 -4.16
CA LYS A 465 -31.50 -7.40 -4.75
C LYS A 465 -31.64 -7.14 -6.24
N SER A 466 -32.83 -6.75 -6.64
CA SER A 466 -33.19 -6.57 -8.05
C SER A 466 -32.75 -5.21 -8.61
N TRP A 467 -32.33 -4.26 -7.75
CA TRP A 467 -32.01 -2.88 -8.13
C TRP A 467 -33.10 -2.15 -8.91
N ASN A 468 -34.37 -2.59 -8.70
CA ASN A 468 -35.52 -2.02 -9.37
C ASN A 468 -36.41 -1.25 -8.40
N TYR A 469 -37.07 -0.22 -8.93
CA TYR A 469 -38.09 0.49 -8.18
C TYR A 469 -39.21 -0.46 -7.73
N SER A 470 -39.64 -0.28 -6.49
CA SER A 470 -40.82 -0.89 -5.90
C SER A 470 -41.51 0.13 -5.00
N ALA A 471 -42.79 0.37 -5.20
CA ALA A 471 -43.58 1.31 -4.38
C ALA A 471 -43.58 0.90 -2.88
N LEU A 472 -43.61 -0.40 -2.59
CA LEU A 472 -43.48 -0.91 -1.22
C LEU A 472 -42.11 -0.59 -0.63
N ALA A 473 -41.03 -0.84 -1.37
CA ALA A 473 -39.71 -0.58 -0.91
C ALA A 473 -39.46 0.94 -0.72
N ALA A 474 -40.00 1.78 -1.58
CA ALA A 474 -39.91 3.24 -1.46
C ALA A 474 -40.64 3.77 -0.20
N ASP A 475 -41.86 3.26 0.09
CA ASP A 475 -42.56 3.59 1.34
C ASP A 475 -41.76 3.15 2.57
N GLN A 476 -41.21 1.93 2.56
CA GLN A 476 -40.43 1.40 3.65
C GLN A 476 -39.10 2.18 3.84
N MET A 477 -38.48 2.64 2.75
CA MET A 477 -37.30 3.51 2.80
C MET A 477 -37.62 4.87 3.47
N ASN A 478 -38.74 5.46 3.12
CA ASN A 478 -39.21 6.70 3.79
C ASN A 478 -39.40 6.48 5.30
N ARG A 479 -39.94 5.34 5.72
CA ARG A 479 -40.07 4.97 7.14
C ARG A 479 -38.72 4.76 7.81
N MET A 480 -37.74 4.15 7.14
CA MET A 480 -36.37 4.03 7.63
C MET A 480 -35.73 5.40 7.82
N ASN A 481 -35.88 6.30 6.87
CA ASN A 481 -35.41 7.69 6.99
C ASN A 481 -36.04 8.41 8.17
N GLN A 482 -37.34 8.23 8.38
CA GLN A 482 -38.04 8.85 9.51
C GLN A 482 -37.53 8.33 10.86
N ILE A 483 -37.33 7.00 10.99
CA ILE A 483 -36.81 6.44 12.25
C ILE A 483 -35.37 6.86 12.52
N PHE A 484 -34.55 6.96 11.47
CA PHE A 484 -33.19 7.50 11.58
C PHE A 484 -33.16 8.92 12.13
N VAL A 485 -33.89 9.85 11.50
CA VAL A 485 -33.97 11.25 11.93
C VAL A 485 -34.47 11.34 13.37
N THR A 486 -35.57 10.69 13.65
CA THR A 486 -36.19 10.70 15.00
C THR A 486 -35.21 10.16 16.05
N THR A 487 -34.56 9.03 15.78
CA THR A 487 -33.62 8.40 16.72
C THR A 487 -32.42 9.29 17.00
N VAL A 488 -31.79 9.85 15.96
CA VAL A 488 -30.66 10.75 16.14
C VAL A 488 -31.04 11.98 16.99
N ARG A 489 -32.17 12.62 16.70
CA ARG A 489 -32.65 13.80 17.47
C ARG A 489 -32.88 13.45 18.93
N GLN A 490 -33.43 12.29 19.23
CA GLN A 490 -33.73 11.83 20.61
C GLN A 490 -32.48 11.59 21.45
N THR A 491 -31.31 11.37 20.84
CA THR A 491 -30.06 11.23 21.61
C THR A 491 -29.59 12.52 22.23
N GLY A 492 -30.12 13.67 21.81
CA GLY A 492 -29.86 14.99 22.41
C GLY A 492 -28.44 15.51 22.16
N GLY A 493 -27.97 16.43 22.98
CA GLY A 493 -26.68 17.09 22.78
C GLY A 493 -26.60 17.79 21.43
N ASN A 494 -25.46 17.73 20.74
CA ASN A 494 -25.27 18.33 19.43
C ASN A 494 -26.14 17.67 18.36
N ASN A 495 -26.59 16.43 18.57
CA ASN A 495 -27.45 15.74 17.63
C ASN A 495 -28.86 16.34 17.49
N ALA A 496 -29.28 17.13 18.46
CA ALA A 496 -30.55 17.90 18.40
C ALA A 496 -30.58 18.85 17.18
N SER A 497 -29.40 19.31 16.70
CA SER A 497 -29.29 20.25 15.58
C SER A 497 -28.28 19.85 14.50
N ARG A 498 -27.71 18.65 14.57
CA ARG A 498 -26.78 18.12 13.58
C ARG A 498 -27.40 18.00 12.19
N ILE A 499 -26.63 18.31 11.15
CA ILE A 499 -27.05 18.02 9.77
C ILE A 499 -27.15 16.50 9.58
N LEU A 500 -28.25 16.04 8.99
CA LEU A 500 -28.50 14.64 8.66
C LEU A 500 -28.70 14.51 7.16
N MET A 501 -28.15 13.45 6.58
CA MET A 501 -28.36 13.09 5.18
C MET A 501 -29.26 11.86 5.10
N VAL A 502 -30.28 11.93 4.26
CA VAL A 502 -31.26 10.85 4.06
C VAL A 502 -31.27 10.44 2.60
N PRO A 503 -31.12 9.14 2.30
CA PRO A 503 -31.08 8.66 0.92
C PRO A 503 -32.46 8.47 0.32
N THR A 504 -32.53 8.51 -1.02
CA THR A 504 -33.64 7.94 -1.78
C THR A 504 -33.56 6.42 -1.76
N LEU A 505 -34.58 5.71 -2.21
CA LEU A 505 -34.49 4.26 -2.42
C LEU A 505 -33.33 3.96 -3.39
N LEU A 506 -32.45 3.01 -3.06
CA LEU A 506 -31.24 2.66 -3.84
C LEU A 506 -30.25 3.83 -4.04
N ASP A 507 -30.39 4.92 -3.32
CA ASP A 507 -29.76 6.20 -3.64
C ASP A 507 -30.03 6.65 -5.09
N GLY A 508 -31.09 6.13 -5.70
CA GLY A 508 -31.39 6.25 -7.12
C GLY A 508 -31.96 7.59 -7.52
N THR A 509 -31.82 7.91 -8.81
CA THR A 509 -32.25 9.19 -9.42
C THR A 509 -33.36 9.02 -10.46
N SER A 510 -33.94 7.82 -10.62
CA SER A 510 -35.04 7.63 -11.57
C SER A 510 -36.30 8.42 -11.15
N ALA A 511 -37.09 8.84 -12.12
CA ALA A 511 -38.29 9.64 -11.86
C ALA A 511 -39.25 9.00 -10.84
N ASP A 512 -39.45 7.67 -10.90
CA ASP A 512 -40.32 6.94 -9.98
C ASP A 512 -39.77 7.00 -8.54
N ILE A 513 -38.46 6.83 -8.36
CA ILE A 513 -37.80 6.90 -7.05
C ILE A 513 -37.92 8.31 -6.48
N LEU A 514 -37.57 9.30 -7.28
CA LEU A 514 -37.65 10.70 -6.85
C LEU A 514 -39.10 11.08 -6.49
N GLN A 515 -40.09 10.68 -7.31
CA GLN A 515 -41.50 10.97 -7.06
C GLN A 515 -42.00 10.34 -5.77
N ALA A 516 -41.58 9.11 -5.46
CA ALA A 516 -42.02 8.37 -4.26
C ALA A 516 -41.31 8.85 -2.96
N PHE A 517 -40.25 9.63 -3.06
CA PHE A 517 -39.50 10.11 -1.89
C PHE A 517 -40.33 11.15 -1.10
N VAL A 518 -40.35 10.95 0.20
CA VAL A 518 -40.93 11.87 1.19
C VAL A 518 -39.86 12.32 2.16
N LEU A 519 -39.63 13.64 2.26
CA LEU A 519 -38.68 14.19 3.24
C LEU A 519 -39.15 13.89 4.66
N PRO A 520 -38.34 13.29 5.54
CA PRO A 520 -38.72 13.01 6.92
C PRO A 520 -39.08 14.29 7.67
N GLN A 521 -40.02 14.16 8.60
CA GLN A 521 -40.30 15.23 9.56
C GLN A 521 -39.12 15.37 10.54
N ASP A 522 -38.67 16.60 10.73
CA ASP A 522 -37.60 16.93 11.67
C ASP A 522 -38.10 17.92 12.74
N THR A 523 -37.52 17.84 13.94
CA THR A 523 -37.79 18.74 15.02
C THR A 523 -37.15 20.11 14.85
N ILE A 524 -36.23 20.24 13.92
CA ILE A 524 -35.51 21.49 13.58
C ILE A 524 -35.48 21.65 12.05
N SER A 525 -35.78 22.84 11.56
CA SER A 525 -35.77 23.18 10.15
C SER A 525 -34.36 23.29 9.56
N ASN A 526 -34.24 23.06 8.27
CA ASN A 526 -33.03 23.30 7.46
C ASN A 526 -31.80 22.52 7.96
N ARG A 527 -32.00 21.26 8.38
CA ARG A 527 -30.91 20.37 8.83
C ARG A 527 -30.88 19.04 8.07
N LEU A 528 -31.76 18.88 7.09
CA LEU A 528 -31.78 17.67 6.26
C LEU A 528 -31.19 17.96 4.88
N ILE A 529 -30.41 17.03 4.40
CA ILE A 529 -29.88 16.94 3.06
C ILE A 529 -30.38 15.62 2.47
N VAL A 530 -30.77 15.61 1.21
CA VAL A 530 -31.08 14.36 0.53
C VAL A 530 -29.86 13.90 -0.27
N GLN A 531 -29.50 12.64 -0.12
CA GLN A 531 -28.42 12.07 -0.90
C GLN A 531 -28.95 11.17 -2.01
N VAL A 532 -28.23 11.19 -3.12
CA VAL A 532 -28.41 10.29 -4.27
C VAL A 532 -27.05 9.82 -4.78
N HIS A 533 -27.01 8.69 -5.47
CA HIS A 533 -25.86 8.23 -6.23
C HIS A 533 -26.14 8.37 -7.71
N PHE A 534 -25.24 9.01 -8.43
CA PHE A 534 -25.45 9.23 -9.86
C PHE A 534 -24.19 8.93 -10.66
N TYR A 535 -24.03 7.67 -11.04
CA TYR A 535 -23.00 7.19 -11.95
C TYR A 535 -23.52 7.27 -13.40
N THR A 536 -22.89 8.10 -14.21
CA THR A 536 -23.29 8.27 -15.62
C THR A 536 -22.10 8.20 -16.55
N LYS A 537 -22.35 7.68 -17.75
CA LYS A 537 -21.42 7.74 -18.89
C LYS A 537 -21.70 8.93 -19.82
N LYS A 538 -22.71 9.72 -19.50
CA LYS A 538 -23.08 10.90 -20.29
C LYS A 538 -22.06 12.02 -20.11
N TYR A 539 -21.92 12.83 -21.14
CA TYR A 539 -21.03 13.99 -21.19
C TYR A 539 -21.78 15.25 -21.61
N ASN A 540 -21.27 16.41 -21.17
CA ASN A 540 -21.73 17.72 -21.65
C ASN A 540 -23.26 17.92 -21.52
N GLN A 541 -23.90 18.27 -22.62
CA GLN A 541 -25.33 18.61 -22.66
C GLN A 541 -26.24 17.43 -22.30
N ASP A 542 -25.79 16.19 -22.44
CA ASP A 542 -26.59 15.02 -22.10
C ASP A 542 -26.81 14.84 -20.59
N ILE A 543 -25.91 15.41 -19.74
CA ILE A 543 -26.02 15.37 -18.29
C ILE A 543 -26.94 16.47 -17.74
N GLU A 544 -27.17 17.52 -18.51
CA GLU A 544 -27.94 18.72 -18.12
C GLU A 544 -29.37 18.36 -17.69
N SER A 545 -30.03 17.49 -18.48
CA SER A 545 -31.40 17.06 -18.16
C SER A 545 -31.52 16.28 -16.86
N ASP A 546 -30.48 15.50 -16.51
CA ASP A 546 -30.46 14.72 -15.28
C ASP A 546 -30.27 15.68 -14.07
N PHE A 547 -29.39 16.68 -14.18
CA PHE A 547 -29.21 17.65 -13.10
C PHE A 547 -30.43 18.58 -12.95
N ALA A 548 -31.06 19.03 -14.05
CA ALA A 548 -32.31 19.78 -13.99
C ALA A 548 -33.44 18.99 -13.31
N GLN A 549 -33.50 17.66 -13.51
CA GLN A 549 -34.45 16.80 -12.80
C GLN A 549 -34.17 16.75 -11.29
N LEU A 550 -32.91 16.68 -10.88
CA LEU A 550 -32.50 16.68 -9.48
C LEU A 550 -32.71 18.04 -8.82
N GLU A 551 -32.49 19.15 -9.53
CA GLU A 551 -32.81 20.50 -9.09
C GLU A 551 -34.32 20.65 -8.83
N ALA A 552 -35.17 20.27 -9.80
CA ALA A 552 -36.62 20.28 -9.63
C ALA A 552 -37.09 19.38 -8.46
N PHE A 553 -36.39 18.27 -8.24
CA PHE A 553 -36.63 17.42 -7.09
C PHE A 553 -36.27 18.15 -5.78
N SER A 554 -35.08 18.78 -5.68
CA SER A 554 -34.64 19.56 -4.54
C SER A 554 -35.64 20.68 -4.18
N ASP A 555 -36.10 21.42 -5.20
CA ASP A 555 -37.10 22.47 -5.03
C ASP A 555 -38.43 21.92 -4.49
N ARG A 556 -38.88 20.77 -5.05
CA ARG A 556 -40.13 20.14 -4.61
C ARG A 556 -40.13 19.71 -3.15
N ILE A 557 -39.00 19.17 -2.68
CA ILE A 557 -38.88 18.67 -1.29
C ILE A 557 -38.44 19.75 -0.31
N GLY A 558 -37.92 20.88 -0.77
CA GLY A 558 -37.43 21.98 0.06
C GLY A 558 -36.18 21.62 0.86
N ALA A 559 -35.31 20.78 0.32
CA ALA A 559 -34.05 20.39 0.95
C ALA A 559 -32.93 20.25 -0.12
N PRO A 560 -31.68 20.62 0.17
CA PRO A 560 -30.58 20.48 -0.78
C PRO A 560 -30.27 19.02 -1.07
N VAL A 561 -29.75 18.75 -2.27
CA VAL A 561 -29.33 17.43 -2.74
C VAL A 561 -27.81 17.35 -2.83
N VAL A 562 -27.23 16.27 -2.27
CA VAL A 562 -25.82 15.89 -2.44
C VAL A 562 -25.76 14.62 -3.29
N ILE A 563 -24.89 14.61 -4.26
CA ILE A 563 -24.53 13.38 -4.99
C ILE A 563 -23.46 12.67 -4.13
N GLY A 564 -23.90 11.73 -3.29
CA GLY A 564 -23.09 11.03 -2.31
C GLY A 564 -22.05 10.10 -2.90
N GLU A 565 -22.32 9.64 -4.13
CA GLU A 565 -21.34 8.89 -4.92
C GLU A 565 -21.47 9.21 -6.40
N PHE A 566 -20.34 9.51 -7.01
CA PHE A 566 -20.16 9.56 -8.46
C PHE A 566 -18.75 9.14 -8.82
N GLY A 567 -18.53 8.76 -10.06
CA GLY A 567 -17.20 8.41 -10.51
C GLY A 567 -17.19 7.74 -11.88
N THR A 568 -16.00 7.65 -12.45
CA THR A 568 -15.71 6.87 -13.66
C THR A 568 -14.52 5.98 -13.41
N THR A 569 -14.55 4.76 -13.96
CA THR A 569 -13.45 3.82 -13.80
C THR A 569 -12.24 4.24 -14.62
N SER A 570 -11.04 3.86 -14.18
CA SER A 570 -9.78 4.09 -14.89
C SER A 570 -9.72 3.39 -16.25
N SER A 571 -10.55 2.37 -16.46
CA SER A 571 -10.67 1.65 -17.73
C SER A 571 -11.63 2.32 -18.72
N TYR A 572 -12.35 3.39 -18.29
CA TYR A 572 -13.34 4.09 -19.15
C TYR A 572 -13.63 5.51 -18.63
N PRO A 573 -13.71 6.46 -19.53
CA PRO A 573 -13.01 6.55 -20.82
C PRO A 573 -11.55 6.94 -20.63
N ALA A 574 -10.85 7.15 -21.73
CA ALA A 574 -9.48 7.63 -21.79
C ALA A 574 -9.14 8.71 -20.73
N ALA A 575 -7.92 8.70 -20.16
CA ALA A 575 -7.53 9.51 -19.00
C ALA A 575 -7.90 11.01 -19.12
N GLY A 576 -7.65 11.64 -20.28
CA GLY A 576 -8.01 13.05 -20.50
C GLY A 576 -9.52 13.30 -20.62
N ILE A 577 -10.28 12.32 -21.10
CA ILE A 577 -11.74 12.39 -21.17
C ILE A 577 -12.34 12.17 -19.79
N ARG A 578 -11.76 11.25 -19.01
CA ARG A 578 -12.14 10.99 -17.61
C ARG A 578 -12.03 12.25 -16.77
N ALA A 579 -10.89 12.95 -16.84
CA ALA A 579 -10.66 14.20 -16.14
C ALA A 579 -11.64 15.31 -16.59
N ARG A 580 -11.83 15.48 -17.89
CA ARG A 580 -12.79 16.45 -18.43
C ARG A 580 -14.23 16.14 -17.99
N GLN A 581 -14.62 14.88 -18.00
CA GLN A 581 -15.94 14.45 -17.53
C GLN A 581 -16.12 14.78 -16.05
N ALA A 582 -15.14 14.45 -15.21
CA ALA A 582 -15.20 14.73 -13.77
C ALA A 582 -15.32 16.24 -13.49
N SER A 583 -14.52 17.08 -14.15
CA SER A 583 -14.59 18.53 -14.03
C SER A 583 -15.96 19.08 -14.46
N ASN A 584 -16.43 18.66 -15.63
CA ASN A 584 -17.73 19.08 -16.16
C ASN A 584 -18.89 18.62 -15.27
N TYR A 585 -18.83 17.38 -14.78
CA TYR A 585 -19.81 16.82 -13.85
C TYR A 585 -19.93 17.68 -12.58
N VAL A 586 -18.80 17.95 -11.91
CA VAL A 586 -18.78 18.71 -10.66
C VAL A 586 -19.23 20.17 -10.89
N ALA A 587 -18.77 20.81 -11.97
CA ALA A 587 -19.15 22.18 -12.30
C ALA A 587 -20.66 22.27 -12.59
N ARG A 588 -21.22 21.37 -13.40
CA ARG A 588 -22.65 21.34 -13.73
C ARG A 588 -23.53 21.02 -12.52
N ALA A 589 -23.14 20.06 -11.70
CA ALA A 589 -23.84 19.79 -10.45
C ALA A 589 -23.91 21.05 -9.56
N ALA A 590 -22.81 21.81 -9.48
CA ALA A 590 -22.75 23.06 -8.70
C ALA A 590 -23.65 24.16 -9.30
N GLU A 591 -23.77 24.29 -10.62
CA GLU A 591 -24.68 25.20 -11.30
C GLU A 591 -26.14 24.91 -10.98
N HIS A 592 -26.49 23.64 -10.73
CA HIS A 592 -27.80 23.19 -10.28
C HIS A 592 -27.94 23.10 -8.75
N GLY A 593 -27.08 23.78 -8.00
CA GLY A 593 -27.16 23.85 -6.53
C GLY A 593 -26.71 22.60 -5.78
N MET A 594 -26.15 21.61 -6.47
CA MET A 594 -25.72 20.34 -5.89
C MET A 594 -24.22 20.29 -5.59
N LYS A 595 -23.83 19.41 -4.71
CA LYS A 595 -22.43 19.06 -4.42
C LYS A 595 -22.23 17.57 -4.63
N CYS A 596 -20.97 17.18 -4.90
CA CYS A 596 -20.62 15.82 -5.33
C CYS A 596 -19.50 15.24 -4.43
N ILE A 597 -19.53 13.93 -4.24
CA ILE A 597 -18.52 13.18 -3.52
C ILE A 597 -17.96 12.09 -4.45
N TRP A 598 -16.66 12.19 -4.76
CA TRP A 598 -15.99 11.21 -5.59
C TRP A 598 -15.86 9.88 -4.86
N TRP A 599 -16.30 8.79 -5.49
CA TRP A 599 -16.08 7.45 -4.96
C TRP A 599 -14.65 6.98 -5.26
N ASP A 600 -13.81 6.88 -4.24
CA ASP A 600 -12.45 6.34 -4.36
C ASP A 600 -12.37 5.00 -3.62
N ASN A 601 -12.13 3.92 -4.37
CA ASN A 601 -11.99 2.57 -3.83
C ASN A 601 -10.53 2.07 -3.83
N ASN A 602 -9.56 2.96 -4.15
CA ASN A 602 -8.14 2.62 -4.34
C ASN A 602 -7.90 1.56 -5.43
N SER A 603 -8.82 1.43 -6.38
CA SER A 603 -8.77 0.52 -7.52
C SER A 603 -9.17 1.25 -8.80
N ASP A 604 -10.14 0.75 -9.53
CA ASP A 604 -10.60 1.32 -10.81
C ASP A 604 -11.23 2.73 -10.71
N TYR A 605 -11.78 3.09 -9.56
CA TYR A 605 -12.22 4.46 -9.26
C TYR A 605 -11.14 5.30 -8.54
N GLY A 606 -10.01 4.68 -8.16
CA GLY A 606 -8.98 5.33 -7.35
C GLY A 606 -8.34 6.54 -8.03
N VAL A 607 -8.21 7.64 -7.31
CA VAL A 607 -7.44 8.84 -7.69
C VAL A 607 -6.29 9.11 -6.73
N ILE A 608 -6.31 8.48 -5.55
CA ILE A 608 -5.25 8.51 -4.53
C ILE A 608 -4.80 7.08 -4.24
N ASN A 609 -3.51 6.82 -4.37
CA ASN A 609 -2.92 5.55 -3.96
C ASN A 609 -2.69 5.57 -2.44
N ARG A 610 -3.44 4.73 -1.72
CA ARG A 610 -3.44 4.68 -0.24
C ARG A 610 -2.18 4.06 0.37
N ARG A 611 -1.24 3.59 -0.43
CA ARG A 611 -0.04 2.89 0.04
C ARG A 611 1.20 3.76 0.05
N ASN A 612 1.30 4.68 -0.90
CA ASN A 612 2.44 5.57 -1.04
C ASN A 612 2.06 7.05 -0.98
N PHE A 613 0.78 7.36 -0.71
CA PHE A 613 0.24 8.72 -0.64
C PHE A 613 0.64 9.54 -1.86
N ALA A 614 0.43 8.96 -3.03
CA ALA A 614 0.66 9.59 -4.29
C ALA A 614 -0.65 9.65 -5.08
N GLU A 615 -0.74 10.60 -5.99
CA GLU A 615 -1.84 10.63 -6.93
C GLU A 615 -1.74 9.41 -7.85
N SER A 616 -2.78 8.61 -7.92
CA SER A 616 -2.89 7.56 -8.93
C SER A 616 -3.33 8.12 -10.28
N ASP A 617 -3.93 9.32 -10.29
CA ASP A 617 -4.34 10.05 -11.49
C ASP A 617 -4.34 11.57 -11.23
N THR A 618 -3.21 12.23 -11.51
CA THR A 618 -3.00 13.67 -11.33
C THR A 618 -4.03 14.53 -12.09
N ALA A 619 -4.35 14.12 -13.30
CA ALA A 619 -5.31 14.86 -14.13
C ALA A 619 -6.71 14.84 -13.50
N MET A 620 -7.08 13.74 -12.84
CA MET A 620 -8.36 13.60 -12.15
C MET A 620 -8.47 14.48 -10.93
N LEU A 621 -7.45 14.53 -10.08
CA LEU A 621 -7.47 15.39 -8.90
C LEU A 621 -7.60 16.85 -9.29
N GLN A 622 -6.79 17.31 -10.24
CA GLN A 622 -6.87 18.67 -10.74
C GLN A 622 -8.26 18.97 -11.34
N ALA A 623 -8.81 18.05 -12.12
CA ALA A 623 -10.13 18.19 -12.72
C ALA A 623 -11.27 18.31 -11.70
N LEU A 624 -11.23 17.51 -10.64
CA LEU A 624 -12.20 17.58 -9.55
C LEU A 624 -12.15 18.93 -8.84
N MET A 625 -10.94 19.44 -8.54
CA MET A 625 -10.76 20.74 -7.89
C MET A 625 -11.15 21.91 -8.81
N ASP A 626 -10.86 21.82 -10.10
CA ASP A 626 -11.27 22.82 -11.10
C ASP A 626 -12.79 22.86 -11.24
N GLY A 627 -13.43 21.69 -11.35
CA GLY A 627 -14.89 21.59 -11.37
C GLY A 627 -15.53 22.20 -10.12
N ALA A 628 -14.98 21.97 -8.94
CA ALA A 628 -15.47 22.55 -7.68
C ALA A 628 -15.37 24.07 -7.64
N ARG A 629 -14.44 24.67 -8.42
CA ARG A 629 -14.30 26.14 -8.59
C ARG A 629 -15.12 26.70 -9.74
N GLY A 630 -15.88 25.88 -10.44
CA GLY A 630 -16.60 26.24 -11.66
C GLY A 630 -15.67 26.49 -12.86
N VAL A 631 -14.44 26.03 -12.79
CA VAL A 631 -13.47 26.14 -13.89
C VAL A 631 -13.57 24.89 -14.75
N ALA A 632 -13.96 25.04 -16.01
CA ALA A 632 -13.93 23.93 -16.96
C ALA A 632 -12.48 23.44 -17.12
N TYR A 633 -12.27 22.14 -16.98
CA TYR A 633 -10.96 21.53 -17.20
C TYR A 633 -10.44 21.88 -18.60
N GLN A 634 -9.43 22.71 -18.64
CA GLN A 634 -8.70 23.02 -19.86
C GLN A 634 -7.43 22.17 -19.84
N SER A 635 -7.41 21.12 -20.66
CA SER A 635 -6.13 20.51 -21.01
C SER A 635 -5.29 21.60 -21.66
N VAL A 636 -4.13 21.91 -21.07
CA VAL A 636 -3.23 22.93 -21.58
C VAL A 636 -2.92 22.60 -23.05
N ASN A 637 -3.42 23.44 -23.99
CA ASN A 637 -3.19 23.32 -25.43
C ASN A 637 -3.56 21.97 -26.09
N ALA A 638 -4.73 21.42 -25.78
CA ALA A 638 -5.22 20.23 -26.50
C ALA A 638 -5.55 20.55 -27.95
N VAL A 639 -4.88 19.89 -28.87
CA VAL A 639 -5.26 19.87 -30.28
C VAL A 639 -6.22 18.70 -30.48
N VAL A 640 -7.47 18.97 -30.80
CA VAL A 640 -8.46 17.93 -31.12
C VAL A 640 -8.52 17.75 -32.64
N LEU A 641 -8.16 16.55 -33.08
CA LEU A 641 -8.20 16.16 -34.49
C LEU A 641 -9.46 15.32 -34.75
N ASN A 642 -10.44 15.96 -35.34
CA ASN A 642 -11.71 15.34 -35.70
C ASN A 642 -12.09 15.59 -37.19
N GLN A 643 -11.18 16.13 -38.01
CA GLN A 643 -11.41 16.45 -39.41
C GLN A 643 -10.65 15.49 -40.31
N GLN A 644 -11.35 14.95 -41.31
CA GLN A 644 -10.80 13.98 -42.25
C GLN A 644 -9.56 14.49 -43.02
N SER A 645 -9.49 15.79 -43.32
CA SER A 645 -8.37 16.42 -44.02
C SER A 645 -7.01 16.35 -43.28
N GLN A 646 -7.03 16.01 -41.99
CA GLN A 646 -5.82 15.88 -41.14
C GLN A 646 -5.24 14.47 -41.11
N TYR A 647 -5.86 13.50 -41.78
CA TYR A 647 -5.49 12.12 -41.77
C TYR A 647 -5.08 11.61 -43.15
N GLU A 648 -4.13 10.67 -43.15
CA GLU A 648 -3.67 9.97 -44.34
C GLU A 648 -3.84 8.44 -44.15
N ASN A 649 -4.22 7.75 -45.24
CA ASN A 649 -4.30 6.29 -45.26
C ASN A 649 -2.90 5.67 -45.39
N LYS A 650 -2.07 5.84 -44.35
CA LYS A 650 -0.67 5.41 -44.29
C LYS A 650 -0.31 4.95 -42.87
N MET A 651 0.75 4.17 -42.78
CA MET A 651 1.33 3.68 -41.55
C MET A 651 2.77 4.21 -41.43
N PRO A 652 3.18 4.75 -40.25
CA PRO A 652 4.55 5.22 -40.09
C PRO A 652 5.51 4.05 -39.78
N ASN A 653 6.66 4.07 -40.43
CA ASN A 653 7.77 3.16 -40.13
C ASN A 653 8.58 3.72 -38.95
N LEU A 654 8.70 2.93 -37.89
CA LEU A 654 9.40 3.35 -36.65
C LEU A 654 10.91 3.52 -36.80
N SER A 655 11.52 2.87 -37.79
CA SER A 655 12.97 2.94 -38.00
C SER A 655 13.41 4.14 -38.84
N SER A 656 12.57 4.54 -39.81
CA SER A 656 12.90 5.58 -40.79
C SER A 656 12.06 6.85 -40.65
N GLY A 657 10.94 6.77 -39.92
CA GLY A 657 9.93 7.85 -39.89
C GLY A 657 9.14 8.03 -41.19
N VAL A 658 9.37 7.20 -42.20
CA VAL A 658 8.68 7.34 -43.48
C VAL A 658 7.27 6.77 -43.38
N LEU A 659 6.29 7.46 -44.02
CA LEU A 659 4.92 6.95 -44.15
C LEU A 659 4.83 5.97 -45.30
N GLU A 660 4.47 4.74 -45.03
CA GLU A 660 4.27 3.65 -46.00
C GLU A 660 2.78 3.43 -46.26
N ASN A 661 2.43 2.85 -47.39
CA ASN A 661 1.03 2.52 -47.70
C ASN A 661 0.48 1.53 -46.64
N ALA A 662 -0.67 1.82 -46.12
CA ALA A 662 -1.32 0.94 -45.10
C ALA A 662 -2.19 -0.12 -45.80
N TYR A 663 -1.96 -1.38 -45.48
CA TYR A 663 -2.71 -2.53 -46.01
C TYR A 663 -3.87 -3.00 -45.14
N TRP A 664 -3.98 -2.49 -43.88
CA TRP A 664 -4.86 -3.04 -42.83
C TRP A 664 -5.67 -1.97 -42.11
N GLY A 665 -6.21 -1.01 -42.83
CA GLY A 665 -7.08 0.02 -42.20
C GLY A 665 -6.35 0.91 -41.19
N THR A 666 -5.07 1.17 -41.40
CA THR A 666 -4.30 2.10 -40.56
C THR A 666 -4.36 3.50 -41.19
N ILE A 667 -4.68 4.50 -40.39
CA ILE A 667 -4.59 5.91 -40.77
C ILE A 667 -3.57 6.63 -39.89
N THR A 668 -2.99 7.71 -40.44
CA THR A 668 -2.03 8.53 -39.70
C THR A 668 -2.50 9.98 -39.67
N ALA A 669 -2.57 10.57 -38.49
CA ALA A 669 -2.78 11.99 -38.29
C ALA A 669 -1.45 12.73 -38.18
N THR A 670 -1.34 13.90 -38.76
CA THR A 670 -0.20 14.81 -38.62
C THR A 670 -0.59 16.02 -37.79
N ILE A 671 0.17 16.32 -36.75
CA ILE A 671 -0.12 17.36 -35.76
C ILE A 671 1.06 18.33 -35.70
N PRO A 672 0.89 19.62 -35.94
CA PRO A 672 1.92 20.60 -35.64
C PRO A 672 2.11 20.71 -34.12
N TRP A 673 3.37 20.67 -33.68
CA TRP A 673 3.72 20.80 -32.28
C TRP A 673 4.41 22.13 -32.01
N GLN A 674 3.74 23.01 -31.28
CA GLN A 674 4.23 24.36 -31.01
C GLN A 674 4.79 24.55 -29.58
N GLN A 675 4.81 23.50 -28.78
CA GLN A 675 5.18 23.58 -27.36
C GLN A 675 6.64 23.17 -27.17
N THR A 676 7.56 24.10 -27.28
CA THR A 676 9.00 23.86 -27.21
C THR A 676 9.51 23.59 -25.76
N SER A 677 8.70 23.95 -24.76
CA SER A 677 9.06 23.81 -23.31
C SER A 677 8.54 22.52 -22.66
N VAL A 678 7.78 21.71 -23.39
CA VAL A 678 7.10 20.55 -22.82
C VAL A 678 7.85 19.28 -23.17
N SER A 679 8.23 18.51 -22.15
CA SER A 679 8.97 17.24 -22.29
C SER A 679 8.08 16.00 -22.41
N GLN A 680 6.78 16.14 -22.19
CA GLN A 680 5.83 15.04 -22.27
C GLN A 680 4.54 15.49 -22.94
N CYS A 681 3.86 14.60 -23.65
CA CYS A 681 2.51 14.83 -24.13
C CYS A 681 1.58 13.67 -23.74
N MET A 682 0.34 14.01 -23.47
CA MET A 682 -0.73 13.05 -23.27
C MET A 682 -1.53 12.92 -24.58
N LEU A 683 -1.67 11.69 -25.01
CA LEU A 683 -2.52 11.31 -26.13
C LEU A 683 -3.80 10.69 -25.59
N SER A 684 -4.94 11.19 -26.02
CA SER A 684 -6.25 10.64 -25.69
C SER A 684 -7.03 10.31 -26.94
N LEU A 685 -7.61 9.12 -26.97
CA LEU A 685 -8.42 8.64 -28.09
C LEU A 685 -9.88 8.48 -27.65
N THR A 686 -10.77 9.27 -28.24
CA THR A 686 -12.20 8.99 -28.20
C THR A 686 -12.53 8.01 -29.30
N ALA A 687 -13.06 6.84 -28.95
CA ALA A 687 -13.50 5.82 -29.88
C ALA A 687 -14.76 5.16 -29.31
N THR A 688 -15.92 5.49 -29.88
CA THR A 688 -17.24 5.07 -29.39
C THR A 688 -18.04 4.37 -30.50
N GLY A 689 -19.13 3.68 -30.14
CA GLY A 689 -19.97 2.99 -31.12
C GLY A 689 -19.19 1.99 -31.96
N GLU A 690 -19.34 2.06 -33.29
CA GLU A 690 -18.63 1.20 -34.22
C GLU A 690 -17.12 1.45 -34.30
N ALA A 691 -16.66 2.61 -33.82
CA ALA A 691 -15.22 2.93 -33.73
C ALA A 691 -14.54 2.40 -32.43
N SER A 692 -15.26 1.73 -31.52
CA SER A 692 -14.81 1.39 -30.17
C SER A 692 -13.59 0.47 -30.09
N ASP A 693 -13.27 -0.26 -31.15
CA ASP A 693 -12.11 -1.15 -31.28
C ASP A 693 -10.87 -0.48 -31.88
N ILE A 694 -10.94 0.81 -32.21
CA ILE A 694 -9.80 1.57 -32.75
C ILE A 694 -8.83 1.93 -31.62
N TRP A 695 -7.52 1.77 -31.89
CA TRP A 695 -6.43 2.00 -30.95
C TRP A 695 -5.42 3.01 -31.48
N LEU A 696 -4.71 3.69 -30.60
CA LEU A 696 -3.46 4.39 -30.89
C LEU A 696 -2.36 3.36 -31.17
N GLN A 697 -1.80 3.36 -32.38
CA GLN A 697 -0.83 2.34 -32.78
C GLN A 697 0.61 2.81 -32.62
N ARG A 698 0.97 3.98 -33.20
CA ARG A 698 2.33 4.53 -33.21
C ARG A 698 2.31 6.03 -33.05
N ILE A 699 3.38 6.55 -32.45
CA ILE A 699 3.68 7.98 -32.41
C ILE A 699 5.09 8.21 -32.93
N LEU A 700 5.28 9.24 -33.77
CA LEU A 700 6.56 9.66 -34.30
C LEU A 700 6.74 11.15 -34.11
N PHE A 701 7.97 11.56 -33.86
CA PHE A 701 8.36 12.94 -33.61
C PHE A 701 9.30 13.43 -34.73
N TYR A 702 9.08 14.66 -35.21
CA TYR A 702 9.87 15.30 -36.25
C TYR A 702 10.23 16.73 -35.84
N ASN A 703 11.42 17.20 -36.23
CA ASN A 703 11.82 18.58 -36.03
C ASN A 703 11.21 19.53 -37.06
N ALA A 704 11.52 20.82 -36.95
CA ALA A 704 10.99 21.87 -37.85
C ALA A 704 11.41 21.70 -39.32
N SER A 705 12.51 21.00 -39.59
CA SER A 705 12.93 20.66 -40.96
C SER A 705 12.30 19.39 -41.51
N GLY A 706 11.40 18.74 -40.76
CA GLY A 706 10.75 17.47 -41.13
C GLY A 706 11.64 16.27 -40.96
N GLN A 707 12.76 16.39 -40.29
CA GLN A 707 13.64 15.25 -39.99
C GLN A 707 13.05 14.44 -38.81
N TYR A 708 13.04 13.13 -38.99
CA TYR A 708 12.62 12.16 -37.95
C TYR A 708 13.55 12.19 -36.73
N LEU A 709 12.98 12.31 -35.53
CA LEU A 709 13.69 12.34 -34.27
C LEU A 709 13.62 10.97 -33.56
N SER A 710 12.41 10.48 -33.34
CA SER A 710 12.15 9.19 -32.70
C SER A 710 10.70 8.77 -32.89
N GLY A 711 10.39 7.52 -32.53
CA GLY A 711 9.02 7.01 -32.53
C GLY A 711 8.84 5.83 -31.56
N LYS A 712 7.59 5.56 -31.22
CA LYS A 712 7.22 4.51 -30.27
C LYS A 712 5.94 3.79 -30.72
N GLU A 713 5.88 2.48 -30.47
CA GLU A 713 4.64 1.71 -30.60
C GLU A 713 3.80 1.85 -29.34
N LEU A 714 2.50 2.07 -29.50
CA LEU A 714 1.62 2.47 -28.38
C LEU A 714 0.68 1.36 -27.93
N GLN A 715 -0.09 0.76 -28.80
CA GLN A 715 -1.08 -0.31 -28.54
C GLN A 715 -2.06 0.01 -27.39
N LYS A 716 -2.42 1.29 -27.17
CA LYS A 716 -3.29 1.77 -26.08
C LYS A 716 -4.23 2.86 -26.57
N LYS A 717 -5.36 3.05 -25.86
CA LYS A 717 -6.29 4.15 -26.13
C LYS A 717 -5.80 5.50 -25.61
N ASP A 718 -5.01 5.49 -24.53
CA ASP A 718 -4.45 6.67 -23.88
C ASP A 718 -3.07 6.38 -23.35
N ILE A 719 -2.20 7.35 -23.51
CA ILE A 719 -0.81 7.21 -23.07
C ILE A 719 -0.13 8.58 -22.92
N ILE A 720 0.74 8.68 -21.92
CA ILE A 720 1.73 9.75 -21.80
C ILE A 720 3.02 9.27 -22.46
N VAL A 721 3.58 10.11 -23.32
CA VAL A 721 4.85 9.84 -24.01
C VAL A 721 5.80 11.02 -23.87
N GLU A 722 7.09 10.72 -23.75
CA GLU A 722 8.15 11.74 -23.77
C GLU A 722 8.24 12.37 -25.16
N VAL A 723 8.36 13.69 -25.19
CA VAL A 723 8.53 14.47 -26.40
C VAL A 723 10.00 14.84 -26.54
N PRO A 724 10.70 14.36 -27.57
CA PRO A 724 12.10 14.74 -27.82
C PRO A 724 12.28 16.25 -27.99
N GLN A 725 13.38 16.76 -27.47
CA GLN A 725 13.74 18.16 -27.65
C GLN A 725 13.85 18.51 -29.14
N GLY A 726 13.29 19.66 -29.55
CA GLY A 726 13.28 20.12 -30.94
C GLY A 726 12.12 19.56 -31.77
N THR A 727 11.18 18.83 -31.14
CA THR A 727 9.96 18.39 -31.83
C THR A 727 9.15 19.60 -32.31
N ALA A 728 8.78 19.61 -33.58
CA ALA A 728 7.89 20.61 -34.19
C ALA A 728 6.67 19.99 -34.87
N GLN A 729 6.68 18.67 -35.05
CA GLN A 729 5.57 17.91 -35.61
C GLN A 729 5.48 16.53 -35.01
N ILE A 730 4.26 16.06 -34.76
CA ILE A 730 3.96 14.72 -34.27
C ILE A 730 3.09 14.00 -35.32
N LYS A 731 3.39 12.73 -35.59
CA LYS A 731 2.51 11.87 -36.38
C LYS A 731 2.00 10.73 -35.51
N ILE A 732 0.70 10.46 -35.58
CA ILE A 732 0.05 9.42 -34.78
C ILE A 732 -0.75 8.52 -35.70
N SER A 733 -0.50 7.22 -35.63
CA SER A 733 -1.32 6.26 -36.38
C SER A 733 -2.35 5.57 -35.49
N LEU A 734 -3.49 5.28 -36.11
CA LEU A 734 -4.61 4.53 -35.56
C LEU A 734 -4.76 3.20 -36.29
N ASN A 735 -5.19 2.19 -35.58
CA ASN A 735 -5.51 0.88 -36.17
C ASN A 735 -6.63 0.20 -35.36
N SER A 736 -7.36 -0.69 -35.99
CA SER A 736 -8.31 -1.62 -35.35
C SER A 736 -7.74 -3.04 -35.44
N PRO A 737 -7.25 -3.62 -34.33
CA PRO A 737 -6.75 -5.00 -34.33
C PRO A 737 -7.90 -5.98 -34.55
N GLY A 738 -7.90 -6.67 -35.66
CA GLY A 738 -8.90 -7.70 -35.99
C GLY A 738 -10.04 -7.25 -36.90
N ARG A 739 -10.09 -5.98 -37.27
CA ARG A 739 -11.06 -5.48 -38.25
C ARG A 739 -10.40 -4.56 -39.28
N ASN A 740 -10.68 -4.83 -40.55
CA ASN A 740 -10.22 -3.96 -41.62
C ASN A 740 -11.21 -2.78 -41.78
N ILE A 741 -10.82 -1.60 -41.28
CA ILE A 741 -11.65 -0.38 -41.38
C ILE A 741 -11.27 0.35 -42.67
N SER A 742 -12.23 0.65 -43.49
CA SER A 742 -12.01 1.43 -44.71
C SER A 742 -11.72 2.91 -44.39
N TRP A 743 -11.06 3.61 -45.31
CA TRP A 743 -10.88 5.06 -45.20
C TRP A 743 -12.22 5.83 -45.10
N GLY A 744 -13.26 5.34 -45.79
CA GLY A 744 -14.60 5.92 -45.70
C GLY A 744 -15.22 5.76 -44.30
N ASP A 745 -15.01 4.64 -43.66
CA ASP A 745 -15.49 4.38 -42.28
C ASP A 745 -14.80 5.31 -41.30
N TYR A 746 -13.45 5.45 -41.38
CA TYR A 746 -12.74 6.44 -40.57
C TYR A 746 -13.27 7.86 -40.79
N GLY A 747 -13.53 8.27 -42.04
CA GLY A 747 -14.12 9.55 -42.35
C GLY A 747 -15.49 9.76 -41.71
N THR A 748 -16.32 8.73 -41.70
CA THR A 748 -17.62 8.71 -41.01
C THR A 748 -17.46 8.85 -39.52
N TYR A 749 -16.58 8.06 -38.88
CA TYR A 749 -16.36 8.11 -37.44
C TYR A 749 -15.80 9.47 -36.98
N LEU A 750 -14.92 10.07 -37.78
CA LEU A 750 -14.37 11.41 -37.50
C LEU A 750 -15.44 12.51 -37.62
N THR A 751 -16.29 12.46 -38.63
CA THR A 751 -17.34 13.44 -38.85
C THR A 751 -18.50 13.33 -37.87
N THR A 752 -18.83 12.14 -37.44
CA THR A 752 -19.87 11.88 -36.44
C THR A 752 -19.38 12.04 -34.98
N GLY A 753 -18.10 12.32 -34.77
CA GLY A 753 -17.51 12.43 -33.43
C GLY A 753 -17.33 11.08 -32.70
N GLN A 754 -17.58 9.97 -33.39
CA GLN A 754 -17.32 8.64 -32.81
C GLN A 754 -15.81 8.36 -32.65
N LEU A 755 -14.97 9.06 -33.41
CA LEU A 755 -13.52 8.99 -33.36
C LEU A 755 -12.93 10.40 -33.27
N ALA A 756 -12.09 10.63 -32.28
CA ALA A 756 -11.29 11.83 -32.14
C ALA A 756 -9.99 11.58 -31.41
N ILE A 757 -8.92 12.28 -31.75
CA ILE A 757 -7.66 12.28 -31.01
C ILE A 757 -7.47 13.66 -30.39
N SER A 758 -7.13 13.69 -29.10
CA SER A 758 -6.60 14.89 -28.48
C SER A 758 -5.13 14.67 -28.07
N VAL A 759 -4.32 15.70 -28.34
CA VAL A 759 -2.91 15.73 -27.92
C VAL A 759 -2.73 16.97 -27.07
N SER A 760 -2.31 16.77 -25.80
CA SER A 760 -2.04 17.85 -24.87
C SER A 760 -0.60 17.76 -24.37
N GLY A 761 0.11 18.89 -24.28
CA GLY A 761 1.38 18.95 -23.57
C GLY A 761 1.15 18.87 -22.06
N THR A 762 1.98 18.13 -21.36
CA THR A 762 2.03 18.19 -19.90
C THR A 762 3.20 19.10 -19.50
N ASP A 763 2.91 20.20 -18.83
CA ASP A 763 3.95 21.11 -18.35
C ASP A 763 4.65 20.50 -17.14
N ALA A 764 5.99 20.42 -17.19
CA ALA A 764 6.80 19.96 -16.08
C ALA A 764 6.62 20.84 -14.82
N SER A 765 6.19 22.11 -14.97
CA SER A 765 5.85 22.99 -13.84
C SER A 765 4.56 22.57 -13.13
N GLN A 766 3.61 21.95 -13.82
CA GLN A 766 2.41 21.37 -13.21
C GLN A 766 2.73 20.05 -12.52
N LEU A 767 3.65 19.25 -13.06
CA LEU A 767 4.21 18.08 -12.37
C LEU A 767 5.06 18.49 -11.14
N GLN A 768 5.77 19.62 -11.19
CA GLN A 768 6.50 20.16 -10.03
C GLN A 768 5.57 20.76 -8.98
N ALA A 769 4.46 21.39 -9.35
CA ALA A 769 3.47 21.85 -8.37
C ALA A 769 2.87 20.68 -7.59
N VAL A 770 2.67 19.55 -8.24
CA VAL A 770 2.23 18.31 -7.61
C VAL A 770 3.35 17.68 -6.76
N SER A 771 4.60 17.71 -7.21
CA SER A 771 5.74 17.20 -6.43
C SER A 771 6.16 18.12 -5.28
N VAL A 772 5.79 19.39 -5.28
CA VAL A 772 5.97 20.33 -4.14
C VAL A 772 4.91 20.12 -3.07
N LEU A 773 3.74 19.58 -3.41
CA LEU A 773 2.75 19.12 -2.44
C LEU A 773 3.14 17.77 -1.77
N VAL A 774 4.14 17.09 -2.29
CA VAL A 774 4.72 15.84 -1.75
C VAL A 774 6.02 16.09 -0.96
N LYS A 775 6.43 17.35 -0.81
CA LYS A 775 7.54 17.74 0.09
C LYS A 775 6.94 18.18 1.45
#